data_a911a46389fee2e5541c1996e7f67b44
#
_entry.id   a911a46389fee2e5541c1996e7f67b44
#
_cell.length_a   1.000
_cell.length_b   1.000
_cell.length_c   1.000
_cell.angle_alpha   90.00
_cell.angle_beta   90.00
_cell.angle_gamma   90.00
#
_symmetry.space_group_name_H-M   'P 1'
#
loop_
_entity.id
_entity.type
_entity.pdbx_description
1 polymer ?
#
loop_
_entity_poly.entity_id
_entity_poly.type
_entity_poly.pdbx_seq_one_letter_code
_entity_poly.pdbx_strand_id
1 'polypeptide(L)'
;MSNSFRLRSIRFIAPFLILNFSFLISFSQDFLGYANSNYAGVSGIDLNPASIVDSRYKFDMTLIGFSFDFGNNYIGLKKEALKNKKEAFKDSLFKQKYLVERINDDRKSIFLRQHLIAPSFMITLSPKHAIAFTVRERAYVNIDGLERPLAHQLYQELNDSLTYKQRFSNERVSVQSMMWVEYGASYARVLKDEGDKFLKAGARLKFLQGLWGSYVYINKFDYNFESDSTLSVYSSGVDYGHSNSFSLDNDMVKYQFGSKPSFGLDLGAVFEWRPEREKYKYDMDGKTGLDMRYANKYKLRAGFSILDIGSIKFEKSSIGNFNADIQNWYLDTMQMDTSKSPVANIDSILKTRFQQTESVGDFKMNLPTALSLQADYNIWKNVYVNLTTYYAFKFSKNRDKVHEMTTISLTPRWDWKWFGAFIPVSYNAYRNLNLGFCARLGPLIAGTNNLAPLLGNKNVFGADFYFLLKIPIMYGKPKDKDKDHVSNKKDKCKDVPGTWEFLGCPDRDGDHIPDNLDECPDNPGLPKFNGCPDRDGDEIVDKKDSCPDIPGIAEMFGCPDKDGDKITDKRDSCPDEPGTLEFNGCPDRDHDRVMDKYDLCPDDSGSIESFGCPDRDGDGIIDKEDRCPDKPGVKENDGCPLSRLHLLDKQGNIIATATIDKDGKFNFIEMPPDESVLLQLESYDVLIVNEVNVGAGKTIRVARRGADGYFHFEQLAGDQNKLGKLDIPDAQIQLKKEEAEKVKKAMESLEFDFGKDVIRTSSMDGLDLLAELMQQNTEWRLKLSGHTDNVASQQFNMKLSEKRVEAVKNYLMKKKGISADRIVLKWYGPDKPIAPNDSEEGRQKNRRVEFLIIK
;
A
#
# COMPACT_ATOMS: atom_id res chain seq x y z
N MET A 1 -6.81 -45.70 -56.59
CA MET A 1 -7.46 -44.72 -55.76
C MET A 1 -7.78 -45.32 -54.38
N SER A 2 -6.83 -45.80 -53.60
CA SER A 2 -7.16 -46.35 -52.25
C SER A 2 -6.10 -46.10 -51.16
N ASN A 3 -5.06 -45.31 -51.46
CA ASN A 3 -4.00 -45.09 -50.48
C ASN A 3 -4.02 -43.70 -49.75
N SER A 4 -5.00 -42.87 -50.03
CA SER A 4 -5.03 -41.51 -49.38
C SER A 4 -5.87 -41.44 -48.13
N PHE A 5 -6.64 -42.48 -47.80
CA PHE A 5 -7.54 -42.51 -46.65
C PHE A 5 -6.99 -43.14 -45.38
N ARG A 6 -5.95 -43.96 -45.47
CA ARG A 6 -5.35 -44.68 -44.34
C ARG A 6 -4.53 -43.80 -43.37
N LEU A 7 -4.10 -42.64 -43.78
CA LEU A 7 -3.23 -41.79 -43.00
C LEU A 7 -4.01 -40.79 -42.06
N ARG A 8 -5.32 -40.74 -42.09
CA ARG A 8 -6.06 -39.73 -41.36
C ARG A 8 -6.31 -40.08 -39.91
N SER A 9 -6.48 -41.34 -39.53
CA SER A 9 -6.95 -41.73 -38.17
C SER A 9 -5.83 -41.67 -37.13
N ILE A 10 -4.60 -42.06 -37.46
CA ILE A 10 -3.45 -42.00 -36.55
C ILE A 10 -2.81 -40.59 -36.53
N ARG A 11 -2.96 -39.83 -37.60
CA ARG A 11 -2.63 -38.39 -37.60
C ARG A 11 -3.40 -37.59 -36.57
N PHE A 12 -4.42 -38.15 -35.92
CA PHE A 12 -5.24 -37.46 -34.92
C PHE A 12 -4.86 -37.74 -33.48
N ILE A 13 -4.13 -38.82 -33.13
CA ILE A 13 -3.71 -39.02 -31.73
C ILE A 13 -2.52 -38.12 -31.38
N ALA A 14 -1.53 -38.00 -32.24
CA ALA A 14 -0.46 -37.01 -32.05
C ALA A 14 -0.94 -35.56 -32.28
N PRO A 15 -1.75 -35.25 -33.29
CA PRO A 15 -2.40 -33.94 -33.37
C PRO A 15 -3.46 -33.70 -32.31
N PHE A 16 -4.13 -34.74 -31.75
CA PHE A 16 -5.12 -34.52 -30.68
C PHE A 16 -4.48 -34.03 -29.40
N LEU A 17 -3.30 -34.45 -29.07
CA LEU A 17 -2.46 -33.87 -28.03
C LEU A 17 -1.92 -32.48 -28.43
N ILE A 18 -1.83 -32.19 -29.74
CA ILE A 18 -1.29 -30.95 -30.30
C ILE A 18 -2.41 -30.01 -30.82
N LEU A 19 -3.52 -30.52 -31.32
CA LEU A 19 -4.56 -29.76 -32.05
C LEU A 19 -5.60 -29.04 -31.17
N ASN A 20 -5.75 -29.41 -29.94
CA ASN A 20 -6.50 -28.53 -28.99
C ASN A 20 -5.79 -27.22 -28.68
N PHE A 21 -4.56 -27.05 -29.20
CA PHE A 21 -3.75 -25.83 -29.04
C PHE A 21 -3.54 -25.06 -30.35
N SER A 22 -4.25 -25.37 -31.42
CA SER A 22 -4.07 -24.76 -32.73
C SER A 22 -4.46 -23.28 -32.83
N PHE A 23 -4.97 -22.69 -31.79
CA PHE A 23 -5.38 -21.30 -31.81
C PHE A 23 -4.37 -20.28 -31.28
N LEU A 24 -3.22 -20.72 -30.72
CA LEU A 24 -2.19 -19.79 -30.29
C LEU A 24 -0.80 -20.35 -30.57
N ILE A 25 -0.30 -20.11 -31.75
CA ILE A 25 1.12 -20.27 -32.07
C ILE A 25 1.87 -19.21 -31.28
N SER A 26 2.57 -19.60 -30.22
CA SER A 26 3.66 -18.79 -29.62
C SER A 26 4.33 -19.50 -28.42
N PHE A 27 5.46 -19.10 -28.04
CA PHE A 27 6.65 -19.75 -27.53
C PHE A 27 7.12 -19.23 -26.17
N SER A 28 7.45 -20.05 -25.13
CA SER A 28 8.44 -19.68 -24.10
C SER A 28 8.40 -20.20 -22.66
N GLN A 29 9.58 -20.29 -21.99
CA GLN A 29 9.79 -20.49 -20.54
C GLN A 29 9.63 -19.19 -19.72
N ASP A 30 9.13 -19.30 -18.45
CA ASP A 30 8.91 -18.16 -17.54
C ASP A 30 10.18 -17.33 -17.33
N PHE A 31 10.32 -16.33 -18.14
CA PHE A 31 11.19 -15.15 -17.94
C PHE A 31 12.53 -15.42 -17.22
N LEU A 32 13.11 -16.64 -17.28
CA LEU A 32 14.29 -17.03 -16.48
C LEU A 32 15.44 -16.03 -16.59
N GLY A 33 15.66 -15.49 -17.78
CA GLY A 33 16.65 -14.45 -17.98
C GLY A 33 16.29 -13.14 -17.27
N TYR A 34 15.01 -12.79 -17.20
CA TYR A 34 14.54 -11.48 -16.74
C TYR A 34 14.02 -11.45 -15.30
N ALA A 35 13.40 -12.52 -14.81
CA ALA A 35 12.69 -12.53 -13.54
C ALA A 35 13.57 -12.20 -12.31
N ASN A 36 14.88 -12.41 -12.40
CA ASN A 36 15.87 -11.99 -11.40
C ASN A 36 16.45 -10.59 -11.63
N SER A 37 16.01 -9.86 -12.66
CA SER A 37 16.41 -8.48 -12.91
C SER A 37 16.10 -7.59 -11.70
N ASN A 38 16.94 -6.60 -11.48
CA ASN A 38 16.67 -5.54 -10.50
C ASN A 38 15.46 -4.69 -10.90
N TYR A 39 15.03 -4.82 -12.13
CA TYR A 39 13.87 -4.17 -12.74
C TYR A 39 12.80 -5.18 -13.17
N ALA A 40 12.74 -6.35 -12.52
CA ALA A 40 11.69 -7.33 -12.76
C ALA A 40 10.31 -6.82 -12.32
N GLY A 41 10.25 -6.05 -11.23
CA GLY A 41 8.99 -5.50 -10.70
C GLY A 41 7.97 -6.60 -10.38
N VAL A 42 6.73 -6.45 -10.85
CA VAL A 42 5.66 -7.43 -10.62
C VAL A 42 5.98 -8.82 -11.18
N SER A 43 6.79 -8.90 -12.25
CA SER A 43 7.18 -10.19 -12.86
C SER A 43 8.17 -10.99 -12.00
N GLY A 44 8.84 -10.35 -11.04
CA GLY A 44 9.75 -11.07 -10.12
C GLY A 44 9.03 -11.97 -9.12
N ILE A 45 7.71 -11.79 -8.94
CA ILE A 45 6.87 -12.62 -8.06
C ILE A 45 6.93 -14.10 -8.46
N ASP A 46 7.09 -14.37 -9.75
CA ASP A 46 7.05 -15.71 -10.31
C ASP A 46 8.23 -16.59 -9.92
N LEU A 47 9.31 -15.96 -9.52
CA LEU A 47 10.43 -16.65 -8.89
C LEU A 47 10.44 -16.53 -7.37
N ASN A 48 9.99 -15.38 -6.85
CA ASN A 48 10.02 -15.14 -5.41
C ASN A 48 9.08 -13.99 -5.02
N PRO A 49 8.01 -14.22 -4.25
CA PRO A 49 7.07 -13.17 -3.87
C PRO A 49 7.70 -12.05 -3.01
N ALA A 50 8.84 -12.29 -2.37
CA ALA A 50 9.58 -11.25 -1.64
C ALA A 50 10.26 -10.22 -2.57
N SER A 51 10.29 -10.44 -3.90
CA SER A 51 10.95 -9.56 -4.86
C SER A 51 10.34 -8.17 -4.97
N ILE A 52 9.05 -8.01 -4.67
CA ILE A 52 8.31 -6.76 -4.83
C ILE A 52 8.68 -5.66 -3.82
N VAL A 53 9.13 -6.01 -2.61
CA VAL A 53 9.54 -5.03 -1.62
C VAL A 53 11.00 -4.61 -1.83
N ASP A 54 11.34 -3.37 -1.48
CA ASP A 54 12.60 -2.70 -1.83
C ASP A 54 12.88 -2.74 -3.34
N SER A 55 11.82 -2.58 -4.12
CA SER A 55 11.86 -2.52 -5.59
C SER A 55 12.33 -1.15 -6.07
N ARG A 56 12.84 -1.12 -7.32
CA ARG A 56 13.20 0.14 -8.02
C ARG A 56 11.96 0.91 -8.50
N TYR A 57 10.78 0.33 -8.36
CA TYR A 57 9.51 0.90 -8.79
C TYR A 57 8.67 1.45 -7.63
N LYS A 58 8.05 2.59 -7.84
CA LYS A 58 6.92 3.08 -7.03
C LYS A 58 5.67 2.29 -7.36
N PHE A 59 5.48 2.10 -8.68
CA PHE A 59 4.41 1.33 -9.28
C PHE A 59 4.95 0.63 -10.52
N ASP A 60 4.56 -0.60 -10.75
CA ASP A 60 4.89 -1.37 -11.93
C ASP A 60 3.68 -2.19 -12.33
N MET A 61 3.30 -2.13 -13.59
CA MET A 61 2.16 -2.85 -14.14
C MET A 61 2.57 -3.58 -15.41
N THR A 62 2.32 -4.86 -15.47
CA THR A 62 2.32 -5.64 -16.70
C THR A 62 0.95 -5.49 -17.34
N LEU A 63 0.86 -4.93 -18.54
CA LEU A 63 -0.39 -4.80 -19.30
C LEU A 63 -0.79 -6.13 -19.90
N ILE A 64 0.16 -6.76 -20.55
CA ILE A 64 0.02 -8.08 -21.13
C ILE A 64 1.38 -8.78 -21.12
N GLY A 65 1.36 -10.06 -20.88
CA GLY A 65 2.53 -10.92 -21.02
C GLY A 65 2.13 -12.27 -21.54
N PHE A 66 3.02 -12.87 -22.26
CA PHE A 66 2.82 -14.18 -22.82
C PHE A 66 4.10 -14.99 -22.69
N SER A 67 3.93 -16.27 -22.41
CA SER A 67 5.01 -17.22 -22.21
C SER A 67 4.58 -18.61 -22.62
N PHE A 68 5.40 -19.30 -23.43
CA PHE A 68 5.19 -20.68 -23.85
C PHE A 68 6.49 -21.46 -23.85
N ASP A 69 6.47 -22.69 -23.40
CA ASP A 69 7.59 -23.60 -23.36
C ASP A 69 7.17 -24.98 -23.86
N PHE A 70 7.87 -25.47 -24.85
CA PHE A 70 7.81 -26.83 -25.33
C PHE A 70 9.18 -27.48 -25.22
N GLY A 71 9.23 -28.61 -24.54
CA GLY A 71 10.45 -29.39 -24.41
C GLY A 71 10.15 -30.88 -24.48
N ASN A 72 11.06 -31.63 -25.02
CA ASN A 72 11.05 -33.10 -24.98
C ASN A 72 12.46 -33.65 -24.94
N ASN A 73 12.59 -34.94 -24.60
CA ASN A 73 13.88 -35.61 -24.59
C ASN A 73 13.99 -36.69 -25.66
N TYR A 74 13.09 -36.69 -26.63
CA TYR A 74 13.03 -37.75 -27.62
C TYR A 74 13.18 -37.28 -29.06
N ILE A 75 12.27 -36.50 -29.61
CA ILE A 75 12.22 -36.09 -31.00
C ILE A 75 12.82 -34.69 -31.16
N GLY A 76 13.86 -34.59 -31.95
CA GLY A 76 14.51 -33.33 -32.28
C GLY A 76 14.27 -32.93 -33.73
N LEU A 77 14.20 -31.62 -33.94
CA LEU A 77 14.27 -31.03 -35.28
C LEU A 77 15.72 -30.82 -35.66
N LYS A 78 16.13 -31.40 -36.81
CA LYS A 78 17.49 -31.24 -37.29
C LYS A 78 17.79 -29.80 -37.69
N LYS A 79 19.05 -29.39 -37.56
CA LYS A 79 19.53 -28.04 -37.92
C LYS A 79 19.28 -27.68 -39.39
N GLU A 80 19.24 -28.65 -40.30
CA GLU A 80 18.96 -28.46 -41.73
C GLU A 80 17.57 -27.86 -41.95
N ALA A 81 16.56 -28.32 -41.18
CA ALA A 81 15.21 -27.76 -41.23
C ALA A 81 15.15 -26.32 -40.74
N LEU A 82 15.98 -25.98 -39.77
CA LEU A 82 16.03 -24.64 -39.18
C LEU A 82 16.70 -23.61 -40.09
N LYS A 83 17.64 -24.06 -40.92
CA LYS A 83 18.31 -23.22 -41.95
C LYS A 83 17.39 -22.89 -43.12
N ASN A 84 16.60 -23.87 -43.60
CA ASN A 84 15.74 -23.76 -44.76
C ASN A 84 14.25 -23.96 -44.39
N LYS A 85 13.77 -23.19 -43.42
CA LYS A 85 12.43 -23.36 -42.79
C LYS A 85 11.29 -23.46 -43.82
N LYS A 86 11.22 -22.53 -44.78
CA LYS A 86 10.14 -22.51 -45.78
C LYS A 86 10.06 -23.75 -46.64
N GLU A 87 11.20 -24.29 -47.04
CA GLU A 87 11.30 -25.52 -47.88
C GLU A 87 11.08 -26.77 -47.03
N ALA A 88 11.69 -26.83 -45.84
CA ALA A 88 11.59 -27.97 -44.95
C ALA A 88 10.14 -28.26 -44.57
N PHE A 89 9.38 -27.24 -44.14
CA PHE A 89 7.99 -27.43 -43.71
C PHE A 89 7.00 -27.70 -44.83
N LYS A 90 7.41 -27.54 -46.10
CA LYS A 90 6.65 -27.93 -47.29
C LYS A 90 6.99 -29.29 -47.82
N ASP A 91 8.10 -29.88 -47.38
CA ASP A 91 8.59 -31.18 -47.87
C ASP A 91 7.67 -32.31 -47.38
N SER A 92 7.16 -33.10 -48.29
CA SER A 92 6.32 -34.28 -47.98
C SER A 92 7.06 -35.34 -47.17
N LEU A 93 8.38 -35.34 -47.24
CA LEU A 93 9.26 -36.23 -46.46
C LEU A 93 9.81 -35.56 -45.19
N PHE A 94 9.12 -34.54 -44.68
CA PHE A 94 9.56 -33.74 -43.52
C PHE A 94 10.07 -34.60 -42.36
N LYS A 95 9.26 -35.59 -41.97
CA LYS A 95 9.56 -36.48 -40.85
C LYS A 95 10.87 -37.20 -41.03
N GLN A 96 11.09 -37.81 -42.20
CA GLN A 96 12.26 -38.63 -42.51
C GLN A 96 13.53 -37.79 -42.66
N LYS A 97 13.41 -36.63 -43.28
CA LYS A 97 14.58 -35.79 -43.57
C LYS A 97 14.97 -34.91 -42.38
N TYR A 98 14.00 -34.37 -41.68
CA TYR A 98 14.25 -33.26 -40.75
C TYR A 98 14.00 -33.58 -39.26
N LEU A 99 13.34 -34.70 -38.94
CA LEU A 99 13.26 -35.15 -37.54
C LEU A 99 14.41 -36.13 -37.22
N VAL A 100 14.75 -36.19 -35.94
CA VAL A 100 15.75 -37.08 -35.38
C VAL A 100 15.31 -37.59 -34.03
N GLU A 101 15.46 -38.89 -33.81
CA GLU A 101 15.23 -39.52 -32.53
C GLU A 101 16.50 -39.46 -31.68
N ARG A 102 16.33 -39.23 -30.39
CA ARG A 102 17.39 -39.39 -29.38
C ARG A 102 17.38 -40.85 -28.92
N ILE A 103 18.31 -41.63 -29.42
CA ILE A 103 18.46 -43.05 -29.12
C ILE A 103 19.24 -43.18 -27.81
N ASN A 104 18.55 -43.40 -26.72
CA ASN A 104 19.07 -43.71 -25.38
C ASN A 104 17.99 -44.44 -24.60
N ASP A 105 18.33 -45.02 -23.45
CA ASP A 105 17.46 -45.82 -22.61
C ASP A 105 16.68 -44.94 -21.60
N ASP A 106 16.84 -43.61 -21.63
CA ASP A 106 16.05 -42.70 -20.81
C ASP A 106 14.58 -42.80 -21.22
N ARG A 107 13.68 -42.82 -20.23
CA ARG A 107 12.25 -42.69 -20.48
C ARG A 107 11.95 -41.38 -21.20
N LYS A 108 11.08 -41.45 -22.18
CA LYS A 108 10.73 -40.31 -23.01
C LYS A 108 9.62 -39.49 -22.34
N SER A 109 9.79 -38.20 -22.45
CA SER A 109 8.84 -37.23 -21.84
C SER A 109 8.67 -36.04 -22.76
N ILE A 110 7.47 -35.45 -22.66
CA ILE A 110 7.09 -34.21 -23.33
C ILE A 110 6.57 -33.26 -22.25
N PHE A 111 6.99 -32.02 -22.34
CA PHE A 111 6.56 -30.92 -21.48
C PHE A 111 6.07 -29.77 -22.35
N LEU A 112 4.90 -29.25 -22.01
CA LEU A 112 4.36 -28.05 -22.60
C LEU A 112 3.80 -27.17 -21.49
N ARG A 113 4.10 -25.89 -21.57
CA ARG A 113 3.57 -24.87 -20.66
C ARG A 113 3.26 -23.60 -21.42
N GLN A 114 2.13 -22.99 -21.08
CA GLN A 114 1.69 -21.70 -21.56
C GLN A 114 1.27 -20.84 -20.39
N HIS A 115 1.64 -19.57 -20.39
CA HIS A 115 1.15 -18.57 -19.48
C HIS A 115 0.73 -17.32 -20.25
N LEU A 116 -0.50 -16.88 -20.03
CA LEU A 116 -1.00 -15.57 -20.45
C LEU A 116 -1.15 -14.69 -19.21
N ILE A 117 -0.46 -13.57 -19.19
CA ILE A 117 -0.51 -12.60 -18.10
C ILE A 117 -1.43 -11.46 -18.50
N ALA A 118 -2.51 -11.31 -17.79
CA ALA A 118 -3.44 -10.19 -17.88
C ALA A 118 -2.93 -9.00 -17.02
N PRO A 119 -3.60 -7.85 -17.01
CA PRO A 119 -3.15 -6.71 -16.24
C PRO A 119 -2.84 -7.06 -14.79
N SER A 120 -1.57 -6.91 -14.43
CA SER A 120 -1.01 -7.28 -13.13
C SER A 120 -0.11 -6.16 -12.63
N PHE A 121 -0.23 -5.77 -11.38
CA PHE A 121 0.50 -4.61 -10.87
C PHE A 121 1.08 -4.83 -9.48
N MET A 122 2.08 -4.01 -9.16
CA MET A 122 2.62 -3.87 -7.81
C MET A 122 2.71 -2.41 -7.39
N ILE A 123 2.55 -2.17 -6.11
CA ILE A 123 2.66 -0.86 -5.49
C ILE A 123 3.60 -0.96 -4.29
N THR A 124 4.59 -0.08 -4.23
CA THR A 124 5.43 0.06 -3.05
C THR A 124 4.75 1.04 -2.08
N LEU A 125 4.19 0.52 -0.99
CA LEU A 125 3.47 1.31 0.02
C LEU A 125 4.43 2.14 0.87
N SER A 126 5.56 1.55 1.25
CA SER A 126 6.61 2.21 2.04
C SER A 126 7.99 1.61 1.72
N PRO A 127 9.09 2.10 2.30
CA PRO A 127 10.39 1.44 2.16
C PRO A 127 10.39 -0.03 2.60
N LYS A 128 9.50 -0.40 3.53
CA LYS A 128 9.44 -1.72 4.14
C LYS A 128 8.29 -2.60 3.66
N HIS A 129 7.32 -2.07 2.92
CA HIS A 129 6.09 -2.77 2.57
C HIS A 129 5.72 -2.59 1.10
N ALA A 130 5.33 -3.67 0.46
CA ALA A 130 4.80 -3.67 -0.90
C ALA A 130 3.67 -4.69 -1.06
N ILE A 131 2.76 -4.40 -1.97
CA ILE A 131 1.66 -5.27 -2.38
C ILE A 131 1.68 -5.47 -3.89
N ALA A 132 1.10 -6.57 -4.35
CA ALA A 132 0.86 -6.78 -5.77
C ALA A 132 -0.42 -7.59 -5.99
N PHE A 133 -1.00 -7.36 -7.15
CA PHE A 133 -2.12 -8.14 -7.67
C PHE A 133 -1.76 -8.67 -9.05
N THR A 134 -2.03 -9.95 -9.31
CA THR A 134 -1.68 -10.62 -10.57
C THR A 134 -2.86 -11.41 -11.09
N VAL A 135 -3.07 -11.38 -12.39
CA VAL A 135 -4.08 -12.16 -13.10
C VAL A 135 -3.41 -12.94 -14.21
N ARG A 136 -3.61 -14.25 -14.24
CA ARG A 136 -3.00 -15.14 -15.24
C ARG A 136 -3.92 -16.27 -15.63
N GLU A 137 -3.75 -16.69 -16.85
CA GLU A 137 -4.13 -18.01 -17.31
C GLU A 137 -2.87 -18.86 -17.44
N ARG A 138 -2.95 -20.12 -17.03
CA ARG A 138 -1.83 -21.07 -17.08
C ARG A 138 -2.32 -22.41 -17.63
N ALA A 139 -1.58 -22.96 -18.57
CA ALA A 139 -1.82 -24.28 -19.13
C ALA A 139 -0.57 -25.14 -19.11
N TYR A 140 -0.73 -26.40 -18.75
CA TYR A 140 0.32 -27.39 -18.69
C TYR A 140 -0.10 -28.68 -19.38
N VAL A 141 0.82 -29.31 -20.09
CA VAL A 141 0.74 -30.68 -20.54
C VAL A 141 2.03 -31.40 -20.20
N ASN A 142 1.92 -32.50 -19.50
CA ASN A 142 3.04 -33.39 -19.19
C ASN A 142 2.73 -34.79 -19.75
N ILE A 143 3.62 -35.33 -20.49
CA ILE A 143 3.64 -36.76 -20.89
C ILE A 143 4.96 -37.35 -20.37
N ASP A 144 4.88 -38.32 -19.49
CA ASP A 144 6.04 -38.87 -18.82
C ASP A 144 6.03 -40.41 -18.87
N GLY A 145 7.23 -40.97 -18.88
CA GLY A 145 7.39 -42.36 -18.61
C GLY A 145 7.27 -43.29 -19.84
N LEU A 146 7.29 -42.75 -21.07
CA LEU A 146 7.28 -43.56 -22.25
C LEU A 146 8.66 -44.26 -22.41
N GLU A 147 8.67 -45.57 -22.41
CA GLU A 147 9.89 -46.32 -22.74
C GLU A 147 10.17 -46.29 -24.25
N ARG A 148 11.43 -46.49 -24.60
CA ARG A 148 11.89 -46.33 -25.99
C ARG A 148 11.07 -47.17 -27.00
N PRO A 149 10.72 -48.44 -26.76
CA PRO A 149 9.96 -49.21 -27.76
C PRO A 149 8.59 -48.58 -28.06
N LEU A 150 7.86 -48.15 -27.03
CA LEU A 150 6.57 -47.52 -27.21
C LEU A 150 6.71 -46.15 -27.92
N ALA A 151 7.67 -45.34 -27.48
CA ALA A 151 7.92 -44.05 -28.09
C ALA A 151 8.36 -44.17 -29.57
N HIS A 152 9.18 -45.17 -29.88
CA HIS A 152 9.60 -45.43 -31.22
C HIS A 152 8.43 -45.87 -32.12
N GLN A 153 7.61 -46.77 -31.69
CA GLN A 153 6.42 -47.17 -32.43
C GLN A 153 5.46 -46.01 -32.67
N LEU A 154 5.22 -45.20 -31.68
CA LEU A 154 4.40 -43.99 -31.85
C LEU A 154 5.05 -43.02 -32.86
N TYR A 155 6.36 -42.87 -32.84
CA TYR A 155 7.06 -42.03 -33.80
C TYR A 155 7.02 -42.63 -35.20
N GLN A 156 7.14 -43.95 -35.35
CA GLN A 156 7.04 -44.64 -36.64
C GLN A 156 5.60 -44.85 -37.13
N GLU A 157 4.62 -44.26 -36.43
CA GLU A 157 3.20 -44.41 -36.78
C GLU A 157 2.77 -45.87 -36.84
N LEU A 158 3.32 -46.66 -35.93
CA LEU A 158 3.17 -48.13 -35.79
C LEU A 158 3.72 -48.96 -36.97
N ASN A 159 4.54 -48.41 -37.83
CA ASN A 159 5.05 -49.06 -39.03
C ASN A 159 6.44 -49.71 -38.85
N ASP A 160 6.96 -49.81 -37.62
CA ASP A 160 8.21 -50.54 -37.38
C ASP A 160 7.93 -52.04 -37.23
N SER A 161 8.00 -52.76 -38.34
CA SER A 161 7.78 -54.21 -38.40
C SER A 161 8.78 -55.04 -37.59
N LEU A 162 9.96 -54.48 -37.26
CA LEU A 162 10.95 -55.16 -36.46
C LEU A 162 10.50 -55.42 -35.00
N THR A 163 9.58 -54.67 -34.52
CA THR A 163 9.02 -54.81 -33.18
C THR A 163 7.70 -55.59 -33.13
N TYR A 164 7.13 -55.96 -34.27
CA TYR A 164 5.88 -56.70 -34.30
C TYR A 164 6.01 -58.08 -33.65
N LYS A 165 4.92 -58.49 -33.00
CA LYS A 165 4.85 -59.74 -32.25
C LYS A 165 5.82 -59.86 -31.08
N GLN A 166 6.49 -58.77 -30.71
CA GLN A 166 7.30 -58.72 -29.52
C GLN A 166 6.48 -58.11 -28.39
N ARG A 167 6.49 -58.72 -27.22
CA ARG A 167 5.83 -58.21 -26.03
C ARG A 167 6.75 -57.25 -25.31
N PHE A 168 6.21 -56.08 -25.03
CA PHE A 168 6.89 -55.02 -24.31
C PHE A 168 6.08 -54.69 -23.04
N SER A 169 6.78 -54.15 -22.06
CA SER A 169 6.18 -53.62 -20.84
C SER A 169 6.69 -52.22 -20.60
N ASN A 170 5.81 -51.30 -20.41
CA ASN A 170 6.13 -49.92 -20.11
C ASN A 170 5.51 -49.54 -18.73
N GLU A 171 6.36 -49.29 -17.76
CA GLU A 171 5.91 -48.92 -16.43
C GLU A 171 5.64 -47.41 -16.29
N ARG A 172 4.56 -47.06 -15.64
CA ARG A 172 4.23 -45.72 -15.21
C ARG A 172 4.17 -44.67 -16.34
N VAL A 173 3.37 -44.93 -17.32
CA VAL A 173 3.02 -43.94 -18.33
C VAL A 173 2.01 -42.96 -17.69
N SER A 174 2.27 -41.69 -17.80
CA SER A 174 1.35 -40.67 -17.35
C SER A 174 1.21 -39.54 -18.36
N VAL A 175 -0.03 -39.11 -18.55
CA VAL A 175 -0.41 -37.92 -19.32
C VAL A 175 -1.23 -37.02 -18.43
N GLN A 176 -0.81 -35.79 -18.19
CA GLN A 176 -1.59 -34.82 -17.44
C GLN A 176 -1.71 -33.52 -18.25
N SER A 177 -2.90 -32.94 -18.17
CA SER A 177 -3.17 -31.63 -18.75
C SER A 177 -4.01 -30.82 -17.78
N MET A 178 -3.65 -29.59 -17.50
CA MET A 178 -4.40 -28.70 -16.63
C MET A 178 -4.30 -27.27 -17.15
N MET A 179 -5.44 -26.58 -17.16
CA MET A 179 -5.58 -25.18 -17.52
C MET A 179 -6.43 -24.47 -16.48
N TRP A 180 -5.99 -23.31 -16.01
CA TRP A 180 -6.71 -22.53 -14.99
C TRP A 180 -6.41 -21.05 -15.08
N VAL A 181 -7.31 -20.25 -14.52
CA VAL A 181 -7.06 -18.82 -14.22
C VAL A 181 -6.70 -18.67 -12.75
N GLU A 182 -5.70 -17.86 -12.47
CA GLU A 182 -5.30 -17.49 -11.10
C GLU A 182 -5.34 -15.99 -10.89
N TYR A 183 -5.90 -15.60 -9.74
CA TYR A 183 -5.87 -14.24 -9.21
C TYR A 183 -5.01 -14.24 -7.95
N GLY A 184 -3.86 -13.60 -8.01
CA GLY A 184 -2.88 -13.61 -6.92
C GLY A 184 -2.82 -12.28 -6.19
N ALA A 185 -3.00 -12.31 -4.87
CA ALA A 185 -2.72 -11.19 -3.98
C ALA A 185 -1.40 -11.45 -3.26
N SER A 186 -0.44 -10.53 -3.38
CA SER A 186 0.90 -10.68 -2.79
C SER A 186 1.17 -9.56 -1.80
N TYR A 187 1.84 -9.92 -0.72
CA TYR A 187 2.38 -8.98 0.25
C TYR A 187 3.82 -9.36 0.56
N ALA A 188 4.69 -8.35 0.60
CA ALA A 188 6.07 -8.53 1.00
C ALA A 188 6.53 -7.43 1.96
N ARG A 189 7.40 -7.82 2.88
CA ARG A 189 7.92 -6.96 3.94
C ARG A 189 9.43 -7.13 4.11
N VAL A 190 10.11 -6.02 4.39
CA VAL A 190 11.49 -6.04 4.88
C VAL A 190 11.45 -6.44 6.36
N LEU A 191 12.13 -7.52 6.69
CA LEU A 191 12.18 -8.07 8.06
C LEU A 191 13.39 -7.53 8.82
N LYS A 192 14.54 -7.39 8.13
CA LYS A 192 15.77 -6.90 8.71
C LYS A 192 16.49 -5.97 7.74
N ASP A 193 16.96 -4.84 8.23
CA ASP A 193 17.73 -3.86 7.49
C ASP A 193 18.76 -3.21 8.43
N GLU A 194 19.80 -3.97 8.77
CA GLU A 194 20.81 -3.60 9.75
C GLU A 194 22.22 -3.86 9.23
N GLY A 195 23.10 -2.87 9.33
CA GLY A 195 24.47 -2.95 8.85
C GLY A 195 24.53 -3.34 7.38
N ASP A 196 25.27 -4.41 7.09
CA ASP A 196 25.45 -4.99 5.75
C ASP A 196 24.40 -6.07 5.40
N LYS A 197 23.51 -6.42 6.33
CA LYS A 197 22.54 -7.51 6.20
C LYS A 197 21.13 -6.98 5.98
N PHE A 198 20.52 -7.46 4.91
CA PHE A 198 19.16 -7.11 4.56
C PHE A 198 18.36 -8.39 4.29
N LEU A 199 17.21 -8.52 4.93
CA LEU A 199 16.31 -9.67 4.77
C LEU A 199 14.90 -9.19 4.49
N LYS A 200 14.26 -9.79 3.51
CA LYS A 200 12.86 -9.59 3.18
C LYS A 200 12.14 -10.90 2.95
N ALA A 201 10.85 -10.94 3.24
CA ALA A 201 9.98 -12.08 2.98
C ALA A 201 8.70 -11.63 2.31
N GLY A 202 8.05 -12.56 1.63
CA GLY A 202 6.79 -12.32 0.95
C GLY A 202 5.96 -13.58 0.80
N ALA A 203 4.66 -13.39 0.69
CA ALA A 203 3.69 -14.44 0.42
C ALA A 203 2.74 -13.99 -0.69
N ARG A 204 2.26 -14.94 -1.47
CA ARG A 204 1.23 -14.74 -2.49
C ARG A 204 0.11 -15.75 -2.28
N LEU A 205 -1.05 -15.27 -1.96
CA LEU A 205 -2.28 -16.05 -1.93
C LEU A 205 -2.90 -16.02 -3.33
N LYS A 206 -3.28 -17.18 -3.83
CA LYS A 206 -3.89 -17.34 -5.16
C LYS A 206 -5.32 -17.85 -5.01
N PHE A 207 -6.24 -17.20 -5.70
CA PHE A 207 -7.58 -17.72 -5.96
C PHE A 207 -7.55 -18.39 -7.33
N LEU A 208 -8.00 -19.63 -7.41
CA LEU A 208 -7.84 -20.50 -8.58
C LEU A 208 -9.19 -20.91 -9.14
N GLN A 209 -9.34 -20.81 -10.44
CA GLN A 209 -10.49 -21.30 -11.19
C GLN A 209 -10.02 -22.22 -12.33
N GLY A 210 -10.29 -23.50 -12.23
CA GLY A 210 -9.96 -24.49 -13.26
C GLY A 210 -10.83 -24.33 -14.49
N LEU A 211 -10.18 -24.26 -15.64
CA LEU A 211 -10.83 -24.25 -16.96
C LEU A 211 -10.87 -25.66 -17.53
N TRP A 212 -9.78 -26.41 -17.40
CA TRP A 212 -9.63 -27.76 -17.89
C TRP A 212 -8.74 -28.57 -16.96
N GLY A 213 -9.04 -29.85 -16.79
CA GLY A 213 -8.20 -30.82 -16.13
C GLY A 213 -8.38 -32.21 -16.74
N SER A 214 -7.29 -32.89 -17.02
CA SER A 214 -7.33 -34.27 -17.45
C SER A 214 -6.08 -35.04 -17.02
N TYR A 215 -6.24 -36.31 -16.77
CA TYR A 215 -5.15 -37.21 -16.51
C TYR A 215 -5.42 -38.60 -17.09
N VAL A 216 -4.37 -39.25 -17.53
CA VAL A 216 -4.32 -40.69 -17.82
C VAL A 216 -3.09 -41.23 -17.11
N TYR A 217 -3.27 -42.24 -16.33
CA TYR A 217 -2.21 -42.93 -15.62
C TYR A 217 -2.28 -44.45 -15.87
N ILE A 218 -1.20 -45.00 -16.43
CA ILE A 218 -1.12 -46.41 -16.66
C ILE A 218 0.05 -46.94 -15.82
N ASN A 219 -0.27 -47.71 -14.78
CA ASN A 219 0.74 -48.19 -13.84
C ASN A 219 1.73 -49.16 -14.50
N LYS A 220 1.20 -50.04 -15.35
CA LYS A 220 1.98 -50.98 -16.17
C LYS A 220 1.25 -51.17 -17.47
N PHE A 221 1.90 -50.92 -18.58
CA PHE A 221 1.37 -51.08 -19.92
C PHE A 221 2.09 -52.25 -20.60
N ASP A 222 1.51 -53.45 -20.52
CA ASP A 222 1.99 -54.61 -21.21
C ASP A 222 1.30 -54.71 -22.57
N TYR A 223 2.06 -54.73 -23.63
CA TYR A 223 1.51 -54.63 -24.98
C TYR A 223 2.36 -55.35 -26.02
N ASN A 224 1.77 -55.58 -27.16
CA ASN A 224 2.38 -56.15 -28.34
C ASN A 224 1.70 -55.51 -29.57
N PHE A 225 2.47 -55.04 -30.52
CA PHE A 225 1.97 -54.67 -31.83
C PHE A 225 1.96 -55.92 -32.74
N GLU A 226 0.79 -56.34 -33.19
CA GLU A 226 0.67 -57.46 -34.11
C GLU A 226 0.98 -57.03 -35.54
N SER A 227 0.56 -55.81 -35.90
CA SER A 227 0.80 -55.18 -37.18
C SER A 227 0.78 -53.67 -37.05
N ASP A 228 0.86 -52.96 -38.18
CA ASP A 228 0.71 -51.48 -38.26
C ASP A 228 -0.68 -50.95 -37.80
N SER A 229 -1.61 -51.84 -37.67
CA SER A 229 -3.03 -51.52 -37.37
C SER A 229 -3.60 -52.34 -36.22
N THR A 230 -2.84 -53.25 -35.62
CA THR A 230 -3.33 -54.19 -34.61
C THR A 230 -2.45 -54.18 -33.37
N LEU A 231 -3.07 -53.88 -32.21
CA LEU A 231 -2.43 -53.82 -30.90
C LEU A 231 -3.08 -54.86 -29.97
N SER A 232 -2.28 -55.58 -29.22
CA SER A 232 -2.73 -56.39 -28.09
C SER A 232 -2.26 -55.73 -26.80
N VAL A 233 -3.14 -55.54 -25.83
CA VAL A 233 -2.87 -55.00 -24.49
C VAL A 233 -3.21 -56.10 -23.48
N TYR A 234 -2.30 -56.32 -22.54
CA TYR A 234 -2.38 -57.39 -21.57
C TYR A 234 -2.51 -56.82 -20.16
N SER A 235 -3.66 -56.99 -19.51
CA SER A 235 -3.89 -56.68 -18.10
C SER A 235 -3.24 -55.37 -17.60
N SER A 236 -3.51 -54.30 -18.30
CA SER A 236 -2.93 -52.98 -17.99
C SER A 236 -3.93 -52.12 -17.22
N GLY A 237 -3.63 -51.82 -15.97
CA GLY A 237 -4.49 -50.96 -15.14
C GLY A 237 -4.42 -49.50 -15.59
N VAL A 238 -5.55 -48.93 -15.94
CA VAL A 238 -5.65 -47.53 -16.42
C VAL A 238 -6.56 -46.74 -15.50
N ASP A 239 -6.05 -45.64 -14.96
CA ASP A 239 -6.79 -44.59 -14.30
C ASP A 239 -6.88 -43.38 -15.21
N TYR A 240 -8.05 -42.84 -15.46
CA TYR A 240 -8.19 -41.61 -16.21
C TYR A 240 -9.29 -40.73 -15.66
N GLY A 241 -9.21 -39.45 -15.99
CA GLY A 241 -10.26 -38.50 -15.69
C GLY A 241 -10.09 -37.21 -16.46
N HIS A 242 -11.20 -36.58 -16.78
CA HIS A 242 -11.20 -35.26 -17.40
C HIS A 242 -12.40 -34.43 -16.96
N SER A 243 -12.21 -33.12 -16.92
CA SER A 243 -13.30 -32.20 -16.65
C SER A 243 -14.25 -32.11 -17.86
N ASN A 244 -15.53 -31.86 -17.58
CA ASN A 244 -16.55 -31.65 -18.61
C ASN A 244 -16.77 -30.16 -18.90
N SER A 245 -15.78 -29.33 -18.61
CA SER A 245 -15.85 -27.86 -18.73
C SER A 245 -15.68 -27.34 -20.15
N PHE A 246 -15.45 -28.23 -21.11
CA PHE A 246 -15.18 -27.90 -22.49
C PHE A 246 -16.26 -28.48 -23.39
N SER A 247 -17.01 -27.65 -24.13
CA SER A 247 -17.90 -28.08 -25.18
C SER A 247 -17.65 -27.31 -26.48
N LEU A 248 -17.72 -28.01 -27.59
CA LEU A 248 -17.76 -27.41 -28.91
C LEU A 248 -19.26 -27.25 -29.31
N ASP A 249 -19.65 -26.00 -29.51
CA ASP A 249 -21.00 -25.68 -30.00
C ASP A 249 -20.83 -24.73 -31.21
N ASN A 250 -21.28 -25.23 -32.41
CA ASN A 250 -21.18 -24.51 -33.68
C ASN A 250 -19.77 -23.96 -33.98
N ASP A 251 -18.73 -24.79 -33.90
CA ASP A 251 -17.31 -24.43 -34.06
C ASP A 251 -16.78 -23.40 -33.06
N MET A 252 -17.59 -22.96 -32.11
CA MET A 252 -17.11 -22.11 -31.01
C MET A 252 -16.85 -22.93 -29.75
N VAL A 253 -15.70 -22.67 -29.16
CA VAL A 253 -15.31 -23.24 -27.87
C VAL A 253 -16.05 -22.52 -26.76
N LYS A 254 -16.96 -23.20 -26.09
CA LYS A 254 -17.60 -22.70 -24.87
C LYS A 254 -16.83 -23.22 -23.65
N TYR A 255 -16.28 -22.31 -22.87
CA TYR A 255 -15.69 -22.63 -21.59
C TYR A 255 -16.70 -22.42 -20.47
N GLN A 256 -16.82 -23.40 -19.61
CA GLN A 256 -17.44 -23.24 -18.31
C GLN A 256 -16.37 -23.48 -17.23
N PHE A 257 -16.38 -22.69 -16.18
CA PHE A 257 -15.51 -22.98 -15.05
C PHE A 257 -15.91 -24.34 -14.46
N GLY A 258 -15.11 -25.37 -14.75
CA GLY A 258 -15.33 -26.75 -14.36
C GLY A 258 -14.86 -27.09 -12.96
N SER A 259 -14.46 -26.11 -12.17
CA SER A 259 -13.91 -26.34 -10.83
C SER A 259 -14.60 -25.50 -9.76
N LYS A 260 -14.58 -26.00 -8.52
CA LYS A 260 -14.81 -25.15 -7.34
C LYS A 260 -13.68 -24.12 -7.21
N PRO A 261 -14.01 -22.92 -6.68
CA PRO A 261 -12.99 -21.99 -6.25
C PRO A 261 -11.98 -22.67 -5.33
N SER A 262 -10.73 -22.58 -5.69
CA SER A 262 -9.63 -23.24 -4.98
C SER A 262 -8.55 -22.21 -4.61
N PHE A 263 -7.65 -22.55 -3.70
CA PHE A 263 -6.61 -21.65 -3.25
C PHE A 263 -5.23 -22.25 -3.46
N GLY A 264 -4.29 -21.37 -3.74
CA GLY A 264 -2.87 -21.68 -3.82
C GLY A 264 -2.04 -20.69 -3.03
N LEU A 265 -0.81 -21.05 -2.73
CA LEU A 265 0.10 -20.26 -1.92
C LEU A 265 1.51 -20.33 -2.49
N ASP A 266 2.18 -19.16 -2.57
CA ASP A 266 3.61 -19.04 -2.76
C ASP A 266 4.23 -18.35 -1.55
N LEU A 267 5.39 -18.83 -1.12
CA LEU A 267 6.17 -18.26 -0.03
C LEU A 267 7.59 -17.99 -0.50
N GLY A 268 8.19 -16.90 -0.05
CA GLY A 268 9.55 -16.61 -0.41
C GLY A 268 10.26 -15.67 0.55
N ALA A 269 11.58 -15.79 0.55
CA ALA A 269 12.48 -14.94 1.28
C ALA A 269 13.69 -14.58 0.43
N VAL A 270 14.25 -13.41 0.68
CA VAL A 270 15.46 -12.92 -0.01
C VAL A 270 16.37 -12.28 1.02
N PHE A 271 17.59 -12.76 1.07
CA PHE A 271 18.71 -12.18 1.80
C PHE A 271 19.60 -11.39 0.85
N GLU A 272 20.04 -10.20 1.25
CA GLU A 272 21.02 -9.41 0.52
C GLU A 272 22.18 -9.02 1.44
N TRP A 273 23.39 -9.18 0.94
CA TRP A 273 24.60 -8.64 1.55
C TRP A 273 24.95 -7.32 0.88
N ARG A 274 24.98 -6.24 1.66
CA ARG A 274 25.14 -4.83 1.23
C ARG A 274 26.34 -4.17 1.89
N PRO A 275 27.60 -4.60 1.58
CA PRO A 275 28.80 -4.15 2.30
C PRO A 275 29.07 -2.64 2.15
N GLU A 276 28.54 -2.02 1.12
CA GLU A 276 28.75 -0.58 0.83
C GLU A 276 27.46 0.23 1.06
N ARG A 277 26.67 -0.14 2.06
CA ARG A 277 25.35 0.45 2.29
C ARG A 277 25.38 1.98 2.40
N GLU A 278 26.37 2.54 3.08
CA GLU A 278 26.48 3.98 3.31
C GLU A 278 26.65 4.79 2.01
N LYS A 279 27.24 4.21 0.97
CA LYS A 279 27.33 4.84 -0.36
C LYS A 279 25.97 5.06 -1.04
N TYR A 280 24.94 4.38 -0.56
CA TYR A 280 23.58 4.44 -1.10
C TYR A 280 22.63 5.24 -0.22
N LYS A 281 23.20 6.05 0.67
CA LYS A 281 22.47 7.05 1.45
C LYS A 281 22.73 8.45 0.90
N TYR A 282 21.80 9.34 1.16
CA TYR A 282 21.92 10.75 0.81
C TYR A 282 21.09 11.59 1.77
N ASP A 283 21.43 12.85 1.88
CA ASP A 283 20.69 13.83 2.65
C ASP A 283 19.88 14.70 1.68
N MET A 284 18.64 15.03 2.04
CA MET A 284 17.78 15.85 1.22
C MET A 284 16.58 16.37 2.02
N ASP A 285 16.24 17.63 1.80
CA ASP A 285 15.04 18.27 2.38
C ASP A 285 15.01 18.20 3.92
N GLY A 286 16.15 18.45 4.58
CA GLY A 286 16.27 18.39 6.02
C GLY A 286 16.32 16.99 6.64
N LYS A 287 16.27 15.94 5.81
CA LYS A 287 16.33 14.55 6.26
C LYS A 287 17.68 13.94 5.93
N THR A 288 18.30 13.33 6.93
CA THR A 288 19.60 12.66 6.79
C THR A 288 19.45 11.16 6.58
N GLY A 289 20.43 10.57 5.90
CA GLY A 289 20.54 9.12 5.75
C GLY A 289 19.42 8.47 4.93
N LEU A 290 18.80 9.19 4.00
CA LEU A 290 17.76 8.66 3.11
C LEU A 290 18.34 7.60 2.17
N ASP A 291 17.63 6.49 2.01
CA ASP A 291 18.02 5.41 1.10
C ASP A 291 17.80 5.78 -0.37
N MET A 292 18.81 5.53 -1.21
CA MET A 292 18.71 5.64 -2.67
C MET A 292 17.86 4.51 -3.24
N ARG A 293 16.54 4.66 -3.21
CA ARG A 293 15.57 3.64 -3.68
C ARG A 293 15.68 3.33 -5.18
N TYR A 294 16.28 4.21 -5.95
CA TYR A 294 16.52 4.03 -7.38
C TYR A 294 17.79 3.21 -7.68
N ALA A 295 18.64 2.96 -6.70
CA ALA A 295 19.92 2.26 -6.86
C ALA A 295 19.85 0.81 -6.37
N ASN A 296 20.67 -0.06 -6.98
CA ASN A 296 20.89 -1.41 -6.50
C ASN A 296 21.99 -1.40 -5.44
N LYS A 297 21.71 -1.98 -4.28
CA LYS A 297 22.53 -1.82 -3.09
C LYS A 297 23.33 -3.07 -2.72
N TYR A 298 22.95 -4.25 -3.23
CA TYR A 298 23.56 -5.50 -2.84
C TYR A 298 24.81 -5.84 -3.67
N LYS A 299 25.73 -6.52 -3.02
CA LYS A 299 26.87 -7.23 -3.66
C LYS A 299 26.49 -8.67 -3.94
N LEU A 300 25.80 -9.33 -3.01
CA LEU A 300 25.23 -10.66 -3.14
C LEU A 300 23.77 -10.65 -2.72
N ARG A 301 22.91 -11.33 -3.47
CA ARG A 301 21.50 -11.57 -3.17
C ARG A 301 21.21 -13.06 -3.26
N ALA A 302 20.71 -13.66 -2.22
CA ALA A 302 20.25 -15.05 -2.17
C ALA A 302 18.75 -15.10 -1.94
N GLY A 303 18.05 -15.89 -2.74
CA GLY A 303 16.60 -16.05 -2.64
C GLY A 303 16.21 -17.52 -2.50
N PHE A 304 15.16 -17.74 -1.75
CA PHE A 304 14.51 -19.03 -1.55
C PHE A 304 13.01 -18.85 -1.67
N SER A 305 12.34 -19.73 -2.42
CA SER A 305 10.87 -19.71 -2.47
C SER A 305 10.30 -21.12 -2.76
N ILE A 306 9.11 -21.36 -2.21
CA ILE A 306 8.26 -22.50 -2.55
C ILE A 306 7.04 -21.92 -3.26
N LEU A 307 6.83 -22.39 -4.47
CA LEU A 307 5.83 -21.87 -5.39
C LEU A 307 4.76 -22.93 -5.66
N ASP A 308 3.55 -22.48 -6.00
CA ASP A 308 2.46 -23.33 -6.44
C ASP A 308 2.06 -24.42 -5.43
N ILE A 309 1.96 -24.06 -4.14
CA ILE A 309 1.38 -24.94 -3.12
C ILE A 309 -0.12 -24.87 -3.28
N GLY A 310 -0.79 -25.96 -3.61
CA GLY A 310 -2.25 -25.99 -3.73
C GLY A 310 -2.76 -27.01 -4.74
N SER A 311 -4.05 -26.95 -5.02
CA SER A 311 -4.72 -27.87 -5.93
C SER A 311 -6.05 -27.32 -6.40
N ILE A 312 -6.55 -27.83 -7.51
CA ILE A 312 -7.85 -27.50 -8.10
C ILE A 312 -8.72 -28.74 -8.08
N LYS A 313 -9.94 -28.60 -7.59
CA LYS A 313 -10.94 -29.66 -7.58
C LYS A 313 -11.90 -29.46 -8.76
N PHE A 314 -11.90 -30.41 -9.70
CA PHE A 314 -12.82 -30.45 -10.82
C PHE A 314 -14.05 -31.30 -10.44
N GLU A 315 -15.24 -30.74 -10.71
CA GLU A 315 -16.52 -31.38 -10.36
C GLU A 315 -17.25 -31.91 -11.59
N LYS A 316 -18.17 -32.86 -11.37
CA LYS A 316 -18.98 -33.46 -12.41
C LYS A 316 -18.16 -33.91 -13.61
N SER A 317 -17.00 -34.44 -13.33
CA SER A 317 -16.02 -34.86 -14.31
C SER A 317 -16.24 -36.32 -14.68
N SER A 318 -15.82 -36.70 -15.89
CA SER A 318 -15.74 -38.10 -16.27
C SER A 318 -14.51 -38.75 -15.67
N ILE A 319 -14.69 -39.77 -14.88
CA ILE A 319 -13.58 -40.52 -14.26
C ILE A 319 -13.77 -42.02 -14.50
N GLY A 320 -12.68 -42.72 -14.67
CA GLY A 320 -12.70 -44.15 -14.84
C GLY A 320 -11.42 -44.84 -14.37
N ASN A 321 -11.61 -46.05 -13.86
CA ASN A 321 -10.53 -46.96 -13.54
C ASN A 321 -10.92 -48.33 -14.10
N PHE A 322 -10.09 -48.88 -14.97
CA PHE A 322 -10.34 -50.16 -15.58
C PHE A 322 -9.03 -50.92 -15.87
N ASN A 323 -9.14 -52.19 -16.07
CA ASN A 323 -8.05 -53.04 -16.56
C ASN A 323 -8.21 -53.26 -18.08
N ALA A 324 -7.28 -52.68 -18.83
CA ALA A 324 -7.21 -52.91 -20.27
C ALA A 324 -6.62 -54.27 -20.54
N ASP A 325 -7.45 -55.18 -21.02
CA ASP A 325 -7.06 -56.51 -21.47
C ASP A 325 -7.80 -56.79 -22.79
N ILE A 326 -7.13 -56.57 -23.91
CA ILE A 326 -7.71 -56.75 -25.24
C ILE A 326 -6.63 -57.26 -26.22
N GLN A 327 -6.94 -58.36 -26.83
CA GLN A 327 -6.06 -58.96 -27.83
C GLN A 327 -6.54 -58.64 -29.24
N ASN A 328 -5.64 -58.48 -30.15
CA ASN A 328 -5.87 -58.20 -31.57
C ASN A 328 -6.81 -57.00 -31.78
N TRP A 329 -6.63 -55.92 -30.98
CA TRP A 329 -7.41 -54.73 -31.14
C TRP A 329 -7.03 -54.02 -32.45
N TYR A 330 -8.01 -53.98 -33.36
CA TYR A 330 -7.83 -53.34 -34.64
C TYR A 330 -8.06 -51.81 -34.53
N LEU A 331 -7.01 -51.05 -34.65
CA LEU A 331 -6.98 -49.63 -34.38
C LEU A 331 -7.79 -48.78 -35.40
N ASP A 332 -7.96 -49.28 -36.64
CA ASP A 332 -8.78 -48.63 -37.66
C ASP A 332 -10.26 -48.59 -37.28
N THR A 333 -10.66 -49.37 -36.29
CA THR A 333 -12.04 -49.31 -35.74
C THR A 333 -12.26 -48.13 -34.79
N MET A 334 -11.24 -47.36 -34.48
CA MET A 334 -11.36 -46.12 -33.78
C MET A 334 -11.84 -44.99 -34.72
N GLN A 335 -12.98 -45.17 -35.34
CA GLN A 335 -13.59 -44.07 -36.10
C GLN A 335 -14.06 -42.98 -35.12
N MET A 336 -13.42 -41.80 -35.17
CA MET A 336 -13.88 -40.65 -34.42
C MET A 336 -15.15 -40.10 -35.09
N ASP A 337 -16.20 -40.03 -34.34
CA ASP A 337 -17.42 -39.31 -34.71
C ASP A 337 -17.11 -37.84 -34.77
N THR A 338 -17.13 -37.26 -35.95
CA THR A 338 -16.83 -35.84 -36.18
C THR A 338 -17.84 -34.89 -35.56
N SER A 339 -19.05 -35.43 -35.19
CA SER A 339 -20.06 -34.62 -34.47
C SER A 339 -19.83 -34.55 -32.99
N LYS A 340 -18.93 -35.38 -32.44
CA LYS A 340 -18.57 -35.36 -31.01
C LYS A 340 -17.26 -34.66 -30.76
N SER A 341 -17.12 -34.10 -29.58
CA SER A 341 -15.83 -33.62 -29.15
C SER A 341 -14.81 -34.77 -29.10
N PRO A 342 -13.56 -34.50 -29.30
CA PRO A 342 -12.51 -35.51 -29.22
C PRO A 342 -12.49 -36.32 -27.92
N VAL A 343 -12.81 -35.63 -26.81
CA VAL A 343 -12.90 -36.25 -25.47
C VAL A 343 -14.10 -37.19 -25.37
N ALA A 344 -15.26 -36.76 -25.87
CA ALA A 344 -16.47 -37.63 -25.94
C ALA A 344 -16.25 -38.84 -26.85
N ASN A 345 -15.42 -38.72 -27.86
CA ASN A 345 -15.01 -39.85 -28.69
C ASN A 345 -14.19 -40.87 -27.88
N ILE A 346 -13.20 -40.39 -27.12
CA ILE A 346 -12.37 -41.25 -26.27
C ILE A 346 -13.27 -41.97 -25.24
N ASP A 347 -14.13 -41.24 -24.54
CA ASP A 347 -15.05 -41.83 -23.58
C ASP A 347 -15.93 -42.91 -24.23
N SER A 348 -16.44 -42.62 -25.43
CA SER A 348 -17.26 -43.57 -26.18
C SER A 348 -16.49 -44.85 -26.55
N ILE A 349 -15.21 -44.70 -26.98
CA ILE A 349 -14.34 -45.83 -27.31
C ILE A 349 -14.02 -46.64 -26.05
N LEU A 350 -13.62 -46.01 -24.97
CA LEU A 350 -13.32 -46.67 -23.72
C LEU A 350 -14.50 -47.42 -23.16
N LYS A 351 -15.67 -46.82 -23.19
CA LYS A 351 -16.95 -47.41 -22.74
C LYS A 351 -17.35 -48.64 -23.57
N THR A 352 -17.21 -48.57 -24.89
CA THR A 352 -17.63 -49.60 -25.79
C THR A 352 -16.66 -50.77 -25.78
N ARG A 353 -15.35 -50.52 -25.67
CA ARG A 353 -14.32 -51.55 -25.82
C ARG A 353 -13.89 -52.21 -24.52
N PHE A 354 -13.90 -51.44 -23.40
CA PHE A 354 -13.47 -51.93 -22.12
C PHE A 354 -14.59 -52.16 -21.11
N GLN A 355 -15.85 -52.12 -21.58
CA GLN A 355 -17.07 -52.31 -20.75
C GLN A 355 -17.02 -51.44 -19.47
N GLN A 356 -16.45 -50.27 -19.58
CA GLN A 356 -16.28 -49.39 -18.46
C GLN A 356 -17.61 -48.76 -18.07
N THR A 357 -17.91 -48.77 -16.78
CA THR A 357 -19.01 -47.97 -16.21
C THR A 357 -18.46 -46.56 -16.01
N GLU A 358 -18.89 -45.62 -16.85
CA GLU A 358 -18.57 -44.19 -16.65
C GLU A 358 -19.13 -43.75 -15.31
N SER A 359 -18.30 -43.22 -14.45
CA SER A 359 -18.74 -42.57 -13.23
C SER A 359 -18.54 -41.07 -13.35
N VAL A 360 -19.59 -40.30 -13.05
CA VAL A 360 -19.47 -38.87 -12.88
C VAL A 360 -19.02 -38.63 -11.45
N GLY A 361 -17.86 -38.03 -11.29
CA GLY A 361 -17.31 -37.81 -9.99
C GLY A 361 -16.45 -36.54 -9.96
N ASP A 362 -15.85 -36.33 -8.84
CA ASP A 362 -14.93 -35.23 -8.65
C ASP A 362 -13.50 -35.76 -8.61
N PHE A 363 -12.58 -35.04 -9.22
CA PHE A 363 -11.16 -35.31 -9.05
C PHE A 363 -10.39 -34.03 -8.70
N LYS A 364 -9.19 -34.20 -8.16
CA LYS A 364 -8.34 -33.14 -7.69
C LYS A 364 -7.00 -33.19 -8.41
N MET A 365 -6.60 -32.08 -9.00
CA MET A 365 -5.26 -31.94 -9.58
C MET A 365 -4.42 -30.96 -8.77
N ASN A 366 -3.23 -31.37 -8.41
CA ASN A 366 -2.29 -30.51 -7.67
C ASN A 366 -1.57 -29.56 -8.61
N LEU A 367 -1.30 -28.35 -8.13
CA LEU A 367 -0.49 -27.35 -8.83
C LEU A 367 0.94 -27.84 -9.01
N PRO A 368 1.69 -27.29 -9.97
CA PRO A 368 3.08 -27.70 -10.26
C PRO A 368 4.08 -27.16 -9.22
N THR A 369 3.91 -27.59 -7.96
CA THR A 369 4.74 -27.14 -6.83
C THR A 369 6.22 -27.27 -7.11
N ALA A 370 6.96 -26.17 -6.90
CA ALA A 370 8.39 -26.14 -7.15
C ALA A 370 9.15 -25.34 -6.08
N LEU A 371 10.40 -25.71 -5.90
CA LEU A 371 11.38 -24.97 -5.11
C LEU A 371 12.20 -24.09 -6.05
N SER A 372 12.29 -22.81 -5.78
CA SER A 372 13.17 -21.90 -6.50
C SER A 372 14.27 -21.38 -5.59
N LEU A 373 15.52 -21.57 -6.01
CA LEU A 373 16.71 -21.06 -5.34
C LEU A 373 17.40 -20.06 -6.26
N GLN A 374 17.74 -18.90 -5.74
CA GLN A 374 18.38 -17.86 -6.52
C GLN A 374 19.64 -17.37 -5.80
N ALA A 375 20.72 -17.20 -6.54
CA ALA A 375 21.92 -16.52 -6.09
C ALA A 375 22.33 -15.50 -7.16
N ASP A 376 22.53 -14.27 -6.77
CA ASP A 376 22.80 -13.17 -7.68
C ASP A 376 23.96 -12.32 -7.17
N TYR A 377 25.00 -12.19 -7.96
CA TYR A 377 26.23 -11.49 -7.60
C TYR A 377 26.45 -10.29 -8.51
N ASN A 378 26.66 -9.14 -7.93
CA ASN A 378 27.07 -7.93 -8.65
C ASN A 378 28.58 -7.98 -8.90
N ILE A 379 28.98 -8.16 -10.15
CA ILE A 379 30.37 -8.20 -10.56
C ILE A 379 30.93 -6.77 -10.54
N TRP A 380 30.27 -5.88 -11.27
CA TRP A 380 30.72 -4.50 -11.45
C TRP A 380 29.56 -3.61 -11.94
N LYS A 381 29.34 -2.46 -11.32
CA LYS A 381 28.27 -1.49 -11.69
C LYS A 381 26.93 -2.17 -11.99
N ASN A 382 26.56 -2.25 -13.27
CA ASN A 382 25.29 -2.83 -13.76
C ASN A 382 25.46 -4.24 -14.33
N VAL A 383 26.60 -4.87 -14.11
CA VAL A 383 26.89 -6.24 -14.57
C VAL A 383 26.73 -7.21 -13.42
N TYR A 384 25.95 -8.23 -13.64
CA TYR A 384 25.59 -9.25 -12.65
C TYR A 384 25.73 -10.64 -13.25
N VAL A 385 25.88 -11.62 -12.39
CA VAL A 385 25.71 -13.03 -12.73
C VAL A 385 24.71 -13.64 -11.76
N ASN A 386 23.73 -14.31 -12.30
CA ASN A 386 22.68 -14.96 -11.54
C ASN A 386 22.72 -16.47 -11.75
N LEU A 387 22.62 -17.23 -10.66
CA LEU A 387 22.36 -18.66 -10.66
C LEU A 387 20.93 -18.87 -10.15
N THR A 388 20.10 -19.51 -10.96
CA THR A 388 18.73 -19.89 -10.58
C THR A 388 18.55 -21.39 -10.72
N THR A 389 18.05 -22.03 -9.70
CA THR A 389 17.62 -23.43 -9.75
C THR A 389 16.10 -23.47 -9.52
N TYR A 390 15.41 -24.10 -10.42
CA TYR A 390 13.99 -24.38 -10.32
C TYR A 390 13.81 -25.89 -10.21
N TYR A 391 13.48 -26.37 -9.03
CA TYR A 391 13.37 -27.80 -8.75
C TYR A 391 11.89 -28.18 -8.59
N ALA A 392 11.39 -28.94 -9.57
CA ALA A 392 10.02 -29.43 -9.53
C ALA A 392 9.88 -30.63 -8.59
N PHE A 393 8.93 -30.58 -7.68
CA PHE A 393 8.63 -31.73 -6.84
C PHE A 393 7.82 -32.77 -7.61
N LYS A 394 8.50 -33.83 -8.06
CA LYS A 394 7.88 -35.00 -8.69
C LYS A 394 7.79 -36.11 -7.66
N PHE A 395 6.58 -36.35 -7.12
CA PHE A 395 6.38 -37.51 -6.25
C PHE A 395 5.97 -38.72 -7.10
N SER A 396 6.63 -39.83 -6.91
CA SER A 396 6.47 -41.05 -7.74
C SER A 396 5.05 -41.66 -7.73
N LYS A 397 4.18 -41.21 -6.82
CA LYS A 397 2.80 -41.67 -6.69
C LYS A 397 1.75 -40.61 -7.08
N ASN A 398 2.17 -39.44 -7.53
CA ASN A 398 1.24 -38.35 -7.92
C ASN A 398 0.69 -38.60 -9.33
N ARG A 399 -0.50 -39.15 -9.39
CA ARG A 399 -1.26 -39.36 -10.63
C ARG A 399 -1.81 -38.04 -11.18
N ASP A 400 -2.19 -37.19 -10.29
CA ASP A 400 -3.04 -36.00 -10.47
C ASP A 400 -2.20 -34.73 -10.24
N LYS A 401 -1.01 -34.65 -10.80
CA LYS A 401 -0.18 -33.48 -10.65
C LYS A 401 0.52 -33.12 -11.96
N VAL A 402 0.21 -31.94 -12.47
CA VAL A 402 1.11 -31.33 -13.45
C VAL A 402 2.38 -30.87 -12.76
N HIS A 403 3.48 -30.88 -13.44
CA HIS A 403 4.76 -30.50 -12.90
C HIS A 403 5.50 -29.51 -13.78
N GLU A 404 6.38 -28.76 -13.17
CA GLU A 404 7.36 -27.90 -13.83
C GLU A 404 8.53 -28.70 -14.35
N MET A 405 9.32 -28.07 -15.22
CA MET A 405 10.59 -28.60 -15.67
C MET A 405 11.70 -28.20 -14.70
N THR A 406 12.31 -29.16 -14.05
CA THR A 406 13.52 -28.92 -13.25
C THR A 406 14.61 -28.34 -14.13
N THR A 407 15.11 -27.16 -13.78
CA THR A 407 16.11 -26.44 -14.58
C THR A 407 17.07 -25.70 -13.66
N ILE A 408 18.36 -25.73 -14.02
CA ILE A 408 19.40 -24.87 -13.47
C ILE A 408 19.86 -23.90 -14.55
N SER A 409 19.97 -22.62 -14.21
CA SER A 409 20.36 -21.58 -15.17
C SER A 409 21.38 -20.63 -14.57
N LEU A 410 22.44 -20.39 -15.31
CA LEU A 410 23.42 -19.33 -15.06
C LEU A 410 23.16 -18.19 -16.05
N THR A 411 22.89 -16.99 -15.55
CA THR A 411 22.53 -15.84 -16.39
C THR A 411 23.45 -14.65 -16.12
N PRO A 412 24.53 -14.50 -16.89
CA PRO A 412 25.20 -13.21 -17.01
C PRO A 412 24.21 -12.16 -17.54
N ARG A 413 24.23 -10.96 -16.96
CA ARG A 413 23.37 -9.89 -17.42
C ARG A 413 23.98 -8.51 -17.23
N TRP A 414 23.63 -7.63 -18.15
CA TRP A 414 23.79 -6.19 -18.04
C TRP A 414 22.42 -5.59 -17.78
N ASP A 415 22.23 -4.97 -16.62
CA ASP A 415 20.92 -4.57 -16.11
C ASP A 415 20.94 -3.10 -15.70
N TRP A 416 20.59 -2.23 -16.63
CA TRP A 416 20.54 -0.78 -16.44
C TRP A 416 19.09 -0.27 -16.37
N LYS A 417 18.89 0.98 -15.95
CA LYS A 417 17.56 1.54 -15.65
C LYS A 417 16.52 1.33 -16.74
N TRP A 418 16.85 1.61 -18.01
CA TRP A 418 15.93 1.51 -19.15
C TRP A 418 16.22 0.34 -20.09
N PHE A 419 17.40 -0.21 -20.00
CA PHE A 419 17.85 -1.29 -20.89
C PHE A 419 18.40 -2.44 -20.07
N GLY A 420 18.25 -3.65 -20.60
CA GLY A 420 18.85 -4.83 -20.04
C GLY A 420 19.11 -5.87 -21.11
N ALA A 421 20.23 -6.57 -20.99
CA ALA A 421 20.59 -7.72 -21.82
C ALA A 421 20.92 -8.90 -20.89
N PHE A 422 20.35 -10.05 -21.17
CA PHE A 422 20.41 -11.24 -20.34
C PHE A 422 20.76 -12.44 -21.23
N ILE A 423 21.70 -13.26 -20.81
CA ILE A 423 22.19 -14.44 -21.56
C ILE A 423 22.04 -15.67 -20.67
N PRO A 424 20.83 -16.24 -20.52
CA PRO A 424 20.65 -17.45 -19.75
C PRO A 424 21.32 -18.66 -20.44
N VAL A 425 22.17 -19.34 -19.69
CA VAL A 425 22.69 -20.67 -20.02
C VAL A 425 22.01 -21.66 -19.10
N SER A 426 21.19 -22.55 -19.60
CA SER A 426 20.35 -23.42 -18.79
C SER A 426 20.53 -24.90 -19.15
N TYR A 427 20.44 -25.72 -18.11
CA TYR A 427 20.42 -27.18 -18.23
C TYR A 427 19.14 -27.69 -17.53
N ASN A 428 18.38 -28.51 -18.27
CA ASN A 428 17.09 -28.99 -17.78
C ASN A 428 17.05 -30.50 -17.56
N ALA A 429 15.98 -31.00 -16.95
CA ALA A 429 15.75 -32.40 -16.63
C ALA A 429 15.78 -33.33 -17.89
N TYR A 430 15.60 -32.78 -19.08
CA TYR A 430 15.69 -33.54 -20.34
C TYR A 430 17.11 -33.59 -20.91
N ARG A 431 18.10 -33.23 -20.10
CA ARG A 431 19.51 -33.16 -20.48
C ARG A 431 19.79 -32.23 -21.67
N ASN A 432 18.99 -31.22 -21.84
CA ASN A 432 19.19 -30.21 -22.86
C ASN A 432 19.95 -29.01 -22.25
N LEU A 433 21.11 -28.70 -22.85
CA LEU A 433 21.86 -27.48 -22.59
C LEU A 433 21.39 -26.43 -23.60
N ASN A 434 20.82 -25.34 -23.08
CA ASN A 434 20.29 -24.25 -23.87
C ASN A 434 21.04 -22.94 -23.59
N LEU A 435 21.23 -22.17 -24.65
CA LEU A 435 21.73 -20.81 -24.59
C LEU A 435 20.60 -19.90 -25.03
N GLY A 436 20.22 -18.94 -24.19
CA GLY A 436 19.16 -17.99 -24.45
C GLY A 436 19.66 -16.56 -24.61
N PHE A 437 18.71 -15.68 -24.92
CA PHE A 437 18.90 -14.24 -24.94
C PHE A 437 17.59 -13.56 -24.59
N CYS A 438 17.68 -12.54 -23.75
CA CYS A 438 16.56 -11.67 -23.46
C CYS A 438 17.01 -10.22 -23.48
N ALA A 439 16.16 -9.36 -24.01
CA ALA A 439 16.34 -7.91 -24.02
C ALA A 439 15.18 -7.22 -23.29
N ARG A 440 15.52 -6.21 -22.52
CA ARG A 440 14.57 -5.25 -21.97
C ARG A 440 14.83 -3.87 -22.56
N LEU A 441 13.85 -3.31 -23.23
CA LEU A 441 13.88 -2.01 -23.90
C LEU A 441 12.76 -1.13 -23.33
N GLY A 442 13.07 -0.45 -22.25
CA GLY A 442 12.08 0.33 -21.53
C GLY A 442 10.92 -0.54 -21.00
N PRO A 443 9.69 -0.34 -21.51
CA PRO A 443 8.50 -1.12 -21.11
C PRO A 443 8.41 -2.49 -21.77
N LEU A 444 9.15 -2.75 -22.85
CA LEU A 444 9.10 -3.98 -23.61
C LEU A 444 10.20 -4.95 -23.18
N ILE A 445 9.83 -6.18 -22.90
CA ILE A 445 10.74 -7.29 -22.63
C ILE A 445 10.40 -8.41 -23.60
N ALA A 446 11.42 -8.96 -24.26
CA ALA A 446 11.28 -10.14 -25.10
C ALA A 446 12.53 -11.01 -25.01
N GLY A 447 12.34 -12.33 -25.09
CA GLY A 447 13.44 -13.25 -24.99
C GLY A 447 13.09 -14.70 -25.26
N THR A 448 14.14 -15.52 -25.30
CA THR A 448 14.08 -16.98 -25.36
C THR A 448 15.21 -17.55 -24.50
N ASN A 449 15.00 -18.68 -23.86
CA ASN A 449 16.07 -19.40 -23.16
C ASN A 449 16.78 -20.41 -24.07
N ASN A 450 16.33 -20.57 -25.32
CA ASN A 450 16.90 -21.47 -26.32
C ASN A 450 16.99 -20.81 -27.70
N LEU A 451 18.12 -20.24 -28.00
CA LEU A 451 18.42 -19.64 -29.31
C LEU A 451 18.60 -20.65 -30.45
N ALA A 452 18.75 -21.93 -30.15
CA ALA A 452 19.04 -22.93 -31.18
C ALA A 452 17.98 -22.99 -32.31
N PRO A 453 16.66 -22.82 -32.05
CA PRO A 453 15.64 -22.73 -33.10
C PRO A 453 15.81 -21.53 -34.04
N LEU A 454 16.41 -20.45 -33.55
CA LEU A 454 16.66 -19.24 -34.32
C LEU A 454 17.98 -19.33 -35.10
N LEU A 455 19.03 -19.84 -34.47
CA LEU A 455 20.37 -19.91 -35.03
C LEU A 455 20.58 -21.08 -36.00
N GLY A 456 19.77 -22.13 -35.85
CA GLY A 456 19.89 -23.32 -36.72
C GLY A 456 21.26 -24.02 -36.71
N ASN A 457 21.98 -23.93 -35.58
CA ASN A 457 23.35 -24.43 -35.46
C ASN A 457 23.46 -25.86 -34.89
N LYS A 458 22.37 -26.34 -34.26
CA LYS A 458 22.27 -27.70 -33.68
C LYS A 458 20.87 -28.27 -33.80
N ASN A 459 20.71 -29.56 -33.54
CA ASN A 459 19.38 -30.16 -33.43
C ASN A 459 18.66 -29.66 -32.20
N VAL A 460 17.35 -29.48 -32.30
CA VAL A 460 16.54 -28.80 -31.28
C VAL A 460 15.46 -29.75 -30.74
N PHE A 461 15.41 -29.94 -29.44
CA PHE A 461 14.44 -30.78 -28.73
C PHE A 461 13.39 -29.96 -27.95
N GLY A 462 13.27 -28.70 -28.26
CA GLY A 462 12.32 -27.80 -27.66
C GLY A 462 12.51 -26.38 -28.17
N ALA A 463 11.52 -25.55 -27.93
CA ALA A 463 11.52 -24.16 -28.29
C ALA A 463 10.77 -23.33 -27.20
N ASP A 464 11.20 -22.12 -27.01
CA ASP A 464 10.62 -21.20 -26.06
C ASP A 464 10.70 -19.74 -26.55
N PHE A 465 9.77 -18.92 -26.10
CA PHE A 465 9.75 -17.48 -26.35
C PHE A 465 8.89 -16.78 -25.30
N TYR A 466 9.21 -15.57 -24.91
CA TYR A 466 8.41 -14.75 -24.01
C TYR A 466 8.44 -13.27 -24.36
N PHE A 467 7.35 -12.59 -24.04
CA PHE A 467 7.33 -11.15 -24.06
C PHE A 467 6.46 -10.57 -22.94
N LEU A 468 6.75 -9.35 -22.56
CA LEU A 468 5.99 -8.56 -21.60
C LEU A 468 5.93 -7.12 -22.09
N LEU A 469 4.76 -6.52 -21.93
CA LEU A 469 4.57 -5.08 -22.05
C LEU A 469 4.18 -4.51 -20.69
N LYS A 470 4.94 -3.52 -20.23
CA LYS A 470 4.82 -2.98 -18.86
C LYS A 470 4.62 -1.47 -18.84
N ILE A 471 4.09 -0.97 -17.75
CA ILE A 471 4.09 0.45 -17.39
C ILE A 471 4.93 0.61 -16.11
N PRO A 472 6.22 0.98 -16.23
CA PRO A 472 7.12 1.12 -15.09
C PRO A 472 7.14 2.57 -14.56
N ILE A 473 6.75 2.80 -13.32
CA ILE A 473 6.95 4.07 -12.63
C ILE A 473 8.09 3.89 -11.62
N MET A 474 9.28 4.31 -11.99
CA MET A 474 10.49 4.09 -11.21
C MET A 474 10.75 5.21 -10.22
N TYR A 475 11.48 4.89 -9.14
CA TYR A 475 12.10 5.90 -8.32
C TYR A 475 13.17 6.63 -9.13
N GLY A 476 13.23 7.94 -8.99
CA GLY A 476 14.26 8.79 -9.57
C GLY A 476 15.19 9.34 -8.51
N LYS A 477 16.39 9.73 -8.91
CA LYS A 477 17.25 10.58 -8.09
C LYS A 477 16.53 11.93 -7.94
N PRO A 478 16.37 12.47 -6.73
CA PRO A 478 15.90 13.84 -6.57
C PRO A 478 16.77 14.77 -7.39
N LYS A 479 16.16 15.75 -8.05
CA LYS A 479 16.91 16.79 -8.74
C LYS A 479 17.28 17.84 -7.72
N ASP A 480 18.51 18.21 -7.69
CA ASP A 480 19.13 19.22 -6.86
C ASP A 480 20.19 19.86 -7.76
N LYS A 481 19.98 21.11 -8.17
CA LYS A 481 20.73 21.75 -9.24
C LYS A 481 21.99 22.42 -8.71
N ASP A 482 21.88 23.10 -7.61
CA ASP A 482 22.95 23.85 -6.94
C ASP A 482 23.69 23.03 -5.88
N LYS A 483 23.14 21.83 -5.53
CA LYS A 483 23.72 20.84 -4.63
C LYS A 483 23.75 21.25 -3.15
N ASP A 484 22.75 21.97 -2.73
CA ASP A 484 22.56 22.41 -1.36
C ASP A 484 21.78 21.40 -0.48
N HIS A 485 21.43 20.25 -1.02
CA HIS A 485 20.62 19.21 -0.38
C HIS A 485 19.14 19.58 -0.18
N VAL A 486 18.63 20.56 -0.91
CA VAL A 486 17.22 20.86 -1.05
C VAL A 486 16.75 20.44 -2.45
N SER A 487 15.69 19.66 -2.51
CA SER A 487 15.22 19.20 -3.83
C SER A 487 14.64 20.37 -4.63
N ASN A 488 14.95 20.46 -5.93
CA ASN A 488 14.41 21.49 -6.83
C ASN A 488 12.88 21.66 -6.78
N LYS A 489 12.16 20.69 -6.22
CA LYS A 489 10.71 20.76 -6.04
C LYS A 489 10.33 21.63 -4.86
N LYS A 490 11.17 21.67 -3.82
CA LYS A 490 10.95 22.41 -2.58
C LYS A 490 11.79 23.65 -2.49
N ASP A 491 12.87 23.64 -3.24
CA ASP A 491 13.82 24.70 -3.33
C ASP A 491 13.23 25.93 -4.05
N LYS A 492 13.29 27.06 -3.39
CA LYS A 492 12.87 28.37 -3.89
C LYS A 492 13.98 29.11 -4.64
N CYS A 493 15.26 28.78 -4.36
CA CYS A 493 16.44 29.41 -4.93
C CYS A 493 17.32 28.43 -5.72
N LYS A 494 16.74 27.64 -6.61
CA LYS A 494 17.27 26.49 -7.36
C LYS A 494 18.65 26.64 -8.02
N ASP A 495 19.18 27.83 -8.10
CA ASP A 495 20.41 28.15 -8.79
C ASP A 495 21.51 28.65 -7.81
N VAL A 496 21.11 28.88 -6.56
CA VAL A 496 22.00 29.44 -5.53
C VAL A 496 21.87 28.60 -4.27
N PRO A 497 22.94 27.93 -3.83
CA PRO A 497 22.86 27.02 -2.70
C PRO A 497 22.52 27.75 -1.41
N GLY A 498 21.59 27.19 -0.65
CA GLY A 498 21.17 27.70 0.64
C GLY A 498 20.90 26.58 1.65
N THR A 499 20.14 26.86 2.68
CA THR A 499 19.86 25.89 3.74
C THR A 499 18.43 25.35 3.65
N TRP A 500 18.20 24.16 4.20
CA TRP A 500 16.85 23.60 4.28
C TRP A 500 15.90 24.51 5.10
N GLU A 501 16.41 25.19 6.08
CA GLU A 501 15.66 26.12 6.94
C GLU A 501 14.96 27.19 6.10
N PHE A 502 15.66 27.72 5.10
CA PHE A 502 15.16 28.74 4.18
C PHE A 502 14.71 28.18 2.83
N LEU A 503 14.40 26.89 2.80
CA LEU A 503 13.93 26.18 1.59
C LEU A 503 14.87 26.38 0.39
N GLY A 504 16.19 26.24 0.62
CA GLY A 504 17.21 26.33 -0.39
C GLY A 504 17.68 27.76 -0.73
N CYS A 505 17.22 28.75 -0.01
CA CYS A 505 17.74 30.11 -0.18
C CYS A 505 18.90 30.40 0.79
N PRO A 506 19.92 31.14 0.37
CA PRO A 506 20.95 31.61 1.28
C PRO A 506 20.44 32.71 2.23
N ASP A 507 21.06 32.81 3.37
CA ASP A 507 20.95 33.88 4.35
C ASP A 507 22.36 34.32 4.63
N ARG A 508 22.80 35.41 4.02
CA ARG A 508 24.21 35.80 3.93
C ARG A 508 24.71 36.50 5.18
N ASP A 509 23.90 37.32 5.79
CA ASP A 509 24.23 38.07 6.98
C ASP A 509 23.80 37.38 8.29
N GLY A 510 22.95 36.31 8.18
CA GLY A 510 22.61 35.44 9.30
C GLY A 510 21.51 36.01 10.20
N ASP A 511 20.65 36.86 9.70
CA ASP A 511 19.56 37.48 10.45
C ASP A 511 18.26 36.62 10.44
N HIS A 512 18.30 35.43 9.84
CA HIS A 512 17.20 34.49 9.64
C HIS A 512 16.14 34.91 8.60
N ILE A 513 16.49 35.85 7.72
CA ILE A 513 15.69 36.18 6.55
C ILE A 513 16.49 35.79 5.31
N PRO A 514 15.96 34.94 4.45
CA PRO A 514 16.72 34.55 3.27
C PRO A 514 16.88 35.72 2.30
N ASP A 515 18.06 35.80 1.64
CA ASP A 515 18.48 36.85 0.71
C ASP A 515 17.39 37.28 -0.32
N ASN A 516 16.51 36.33 -0.72
CA ASN A 516 15.46 36.60 -1.70
C ASN A 516 14.23 37.31 -1.11
N LEU A 517 14.13 37.40 0.21
CA LEU A 517 13.10 38.11 0.97
C LEU A 517 13.68 39.27 1.77
N ASP A 518 14.98 39.40 1.78
CA ASP A 518 15.73 40.41 2.51
C ASP A 518 16.00 41.64 1.63
N GLU A 519 15.62 42.82 2.09
CA GLU A 519 15.91 44.10 1.44
C GLU A 519 17.33 44.61 1.72
N CYS A 520 18.04 44.01 2.69
CA CYS A 520 19.39 44.34 3.10
C CYS A 520 20.32 43.12 3.29
N PRO A 521 20.49 42.23 2.27
CA PRO A 521 21.08 40.89 2.40
C PRO A 521 22.51 40.80 2.90
N ASP A 522 23.17 41.89 3.13
CA ASP A 522 24.56 41.96 3.63
C ASP A 522 24.62 42.63 5.01
N ASN A 523 23.50 43.06 5.60
CA ASN A 523 23.43 43.77 6.86
C ASN A 523 22.29 43.25 7.72
N PRO A 524 22.58 42.47 8.76
CA PRO A 524 21.56 41.80 9.54
C PRO A 524 20.56 42.78 10.18
N GLY A 525 19.29 42.48 10.02
CA GLY A 525 18.20 43.29 10.53
C GLY A 525 17.07 42.53 11.18
N LEU A 526 15.91 43.12 11.27
CA LEU A 526 14.77 42.51 11.91
C LEU A 526 13.69 42.08 10.89
N PRO A 527 12.97 40.97 11.14
CA PRO A 527 11.95 40.50 10.24
C PRO A 527 10.84 41.51 9.95
N LYS A 528 10.54 42.36 10.90
CA LYS A 528 9.51 43.43 10.74
C LYS A 528 9.97 44.49 9.72
N PHE A 529 11.25 44.54 9.39
CA PHE A 529 11.83 45.47 8.43
C PHE A 529 12.39 44.79 7.19
N ASN A 530 11.88 43.60 6.88
CA ASN A 530 12.36 42.82 5.74
C ASN A 530 13.87 42.64 5.71
N GLY A 531 14.53 42.43 6.88
CA GLY A 531 15.97 42.22 6.98
C GLY A 531 16.82 43.49 7.02
N CYS A 532 16.22 44.65 7.09
CA CYS A 532 17.04 45.88 7.26
C CYS A 532 17.24 46.25 8.74
N PRO A 533 18.42 46.74 9.11
CA PRO A 533 18.69 47.17 10.47
C PRO A 533 17.92 48.42 10.84
N ASP A 534 17.56 48.50 12.11
CA ASP A 534 16.98 49.61 12.80
C ASP A 534 17.76 49.72 14.11
N ARG A 535 18.80 50.58 14.12
CA ARG A 535 19.83 50.59 15.15
C ARG A 535 19.35 51.15 16.47
N ASP A 536 18.51 52.12 16.43
CA ASP A 536 18.01 52.77 17.62
C ASP A 536 16.65 52.29 18.07
N GLY A 537 15.96 51.45 17.21
CA GLY A 537 14.75 50.76 17.53
C GLY A 537 13.47 51.57 17.39
N ASP A 538 13.48 52.62 16.61
CA ASP A 538 12.36 53.55 16.44
C ASP A 538 11.38 53.11 15.34
N GLU A 539 11.56 51.91 14.74
CA GLU A 539 10.81 51.33 13.67
C GLU A 539 11.03 51.95 12.28
N ILE A 540 12.05 52.77 12.14
CA ILE A 540 12.49 53.30 10.86
C ILE A 540 13.80 52.66 10.55
N VAL A 541 13.92 52.02 9.41
CA VAL A 541 15.16 51.38 9.01
C VAL A 541 16.28 52.44 8.83
N ASP A 542 17.54 52.11 9.26
CA ASP A 542 18.70 52.97 9.17
C ASP A 542 18.82 53.76 7.85
N LYS A 543 18.41 53.09 6.72
CA LYS A 543 18.46 53.67 5.38
C LYS A 543 17.49 54.81 5.13
N LYS A 544 16.39 54.86 5.91
CA LYS A 544 15.31 55.83 5.80
C LYS A 544 15.26 56.78 6.96
N ASP A 545 16.09 56.54 7.96
CA ASP A 545 16.18 57.30 9.18
C ASP A 545 17.18 58.44 9.06
N SER A 546 16.80 59.61 9.45
CA SER A 546 17.67 60.79 9.49
C SER A 546 18.46 60.93 10.80
N CYS A 547 18.05 60.14 11.83
CA CYS A 547 18.70 60.07 13.14
C CYS A 547 18.98 58.64 13.59
N PRO A 548 19.74 57.78 12.83
CA PRO A 548 19.83 56.36 13.02
C PRO A 548 20.39 55.83 14.34
N ASP A 549 20.79 56.70 15.23
CA ASP A 549 21.35 56.40 16.55
C ASP A 549 20.50 56.97 17.69
N ILE A 550 19.36 57.60 17.38
CA ILE A 550 18.49 58.27 18.34
C ILE A 550 17.04 58.03 17.99
N PRO A 551 16.33 57.19 18.78
CA PRO A 551 14.95 56.82 18.46
C PRO A 551 14.03 58.04 18.26
N GLY A 552 13.31 58.03 17.15
CA GLY A 552 12.35 59.10 16.84
C GLY A 552 11.05 58.60 16.21
N ILE A 553 10.37 59.42 15.47
CA ILE A 553 9.09 59.06 14.87
C ILE A 553 9.11 59.20 13.34
N ALA A 554 8.34 58.38 12.66
CA ALA A 554 8.32 58.26 11.19
C ALA A 554 7.92 59.59 10.52
N GLU A 555 7.04 60.37 11.18
CA GLU A 555 6.57 61.61 10.68
C GLU A 555 7.65 62.70 10.73
N MET A 556 8.66 62.52 11.57
CA MET A 556 9.84 63.35 11.70
C MET A 556 11.12 62.72 11.14
N PHE A 557 10.94 61.76 10.21
CA PHE A 557 12.03 61.07 9.54
C PHE A 557 13.00 60.42 10.51
N GLY A 558 12.53 59.82 11.61
CA GLY A 558 13.36 59.15 12.60
C GLY A 558 13.99 60.05 13.66
N CYS A 559 13.66 61.30 13.71
CA CYS A 559 14.12 62.14 14.78
C CYS A 559 13.05 62.25 15.91
N PRO A 560 13.51 62.34 17.19
CA PRO A 560 12.61 62.25 18.34
C PRO A 560 11.57 63.38 18.38
N ASP A 561 10.37 62.97 18.58
CA ASP A 561 9.26 63.72 19.05
C ASP A 561 8.71 62.86 20.20
N LYS A 562 9.08 63.23 21.43
CA LYS A 562 9.04 62.34 22.57
C LYS A 562 7.60 61.99 22.98
N ASP A 563 6.70 62.88 22.75
CA ASP A 563 5.26 62.68 23.06
C ASP A 563 4.38 62.51 21.81
N GLY A 564 4.90 62.69 20.60
CA GLY A 564 4.22 62.35 19.34
C GLY A 564 3.12 63.33 18.92
N ASP A 565 3.11 64.51 19.41
CA ASP A 565 2.10 65.51 19.08
C ASP A 565 2.39 66.33 17.81
N LYS A 566 3.41 65.95 17.08
CA LYS A 566 3.95 66.61 15.87
C LYS A 566 4.67 67.90 16.12
N ILE A 567 5.06 68.11 17.35
CA ILE A 567 5.95 69.18 17.78
C ILE A 567 7.21 68.51 18.26
N THR A 568 8.32 68.90 17.71
CA THR A 568 9.61 68.34 18.18
C THR A 568 9.83 68.67 19.63
N ASP A 569 10.46 67.78 20.46
CA ASP A 569 10.83 67.95 21.89
C ASP A 569 11.33 69.38 22.25
N LYS A 570 11.92 70.03 21.29
CA LYS A 570 12.50 71.36 21.44
C LYS A 570 11.45 72.50 21.37
N ARG A 571 10.24 72.22 20.86
CA ARG A 571 9.17 73.20 20.65
C ARG A 571 7.94 72.91 21.48
N ASP A 572 7.93 71.81 22.19
CA ASP A 572 6.83 71.38 23.00
C ASP A 572 6.93 71.88 24.44
N SER A 573 5.78 72.29 24.98
CA SER A 573 5.65 72.74 26.39
C SER A 573 5.42 71.61 27.36
N CYS A 574 4.98 70.43 26.85
CA CYS A 574 4.87 69.13 27.52
C CYS A 574 5.61 68.03 26.73
N PRO A 575 6.93 68.04 26.58
CA PRO A 575 7.67 67.12 25.76
C PRO A 575 7.56 65.63 26.17
N ASP A 576 6.89 65.42 27.27
CA ASP A 576 6.61 64.09 27.83
C ASP A 576 5.12 63.71 27.71
N GLU A 577 4.26 64.63 27.22
CA GLU A 577 2.82 64.38 27.20
C GLU A 577 2.20 65.00 25.93
N PRO A 578 1.97 64.21 24.88
CA PRO A 578 1.47 64.75 23.61
C PRO A 578 0.11 65.35 23.75
N GLY A 579 -0.08 66.53 23.17
CA GLY A 579 -1.31 67.25 23.27
C GLY A 579 -1.71 67.89 21.95
N THR A 580 -2.72 68.72 22.02
CA THR A 580 -3.15 69.47 20.88
C THR A 580 -2.63 70.91 20.93
N LEU A 581 -2.49 71.54 19.77
CA LEU A 581 -2.18 72.96 19.66
C LEU A 581 -3.10 73.85 20.51
N GLU A 582 -4.33 73.37 20.81
CA GLU A 582 -5.30 74.02 21.62
C GLU A 582 -4.92 74.03 23.11
N PHE A 583 -4.16 72.99 23.57
CA PHE A 583 -3.69 72.82 24.94
C PHE A 583 -2.16 72.96 25.09
N ASN A 584 -1.52 73.65 24.13
CA ASN A 584 -0.07 73.89 24.13
C ASN A 584 0.80 72.59 24.27
N GLY A 585 0.41 71.51 23.58
CA GLY A 585 1.13 70.26 23.62
C GLY A 585 0.75 69.36 24.79
N CYS A 586 -0.29 69.66 25.54
CA CYS A 586 -0.77 68.78 26.60
C CYS A 586 -2.00 67.97 26.16
N PRO A 587 -2.14 66.66 26.50
CA PRO A 587 -3.04 65.71 25.83
C PRO A 587 -4.49 65.68 26.36
N ASP A 588 -5.39 65.44 25.39
CA ASP A 588 -6.76 64.87 25.54
C ASP A 588 -6.88 63.82 24.44
N ARG A 589 -6.52 62.58 24.77
CA ARG A 589 -6.15 61.56 23.80
C ARG A 589 -7.33 60.99 23.03
N ASP A 590 -8.43 60.76 23.69
CA ASP A 590 -9.62 60.18 23.09
C ASP A 590 -10.70 61.21 22.72
N HIS A 591 -10.40 62.47 22.97
CA HIS A 591 -11.25 63.62 22.62
C HIS A 591 -12.63 63.60 23.26
N ASP A 592 -12.74 63.04 24.42
CA ASP A 592 -13.98 62.99 25.19
C ASP A 592 -14.14 64.18 26.13
N ARG A 593 -13.16 65.07 26.14
CA ARG A 593 -13.07 66.32 26.95
C ARG A 593 -12.72 66.08 28.42
N VAL A 594 -12.20 64.92 28.72
CA VAL A 594 -11.50 64.59 29.96
C VAL A 594 -10.00 64.60 29.70
N MET A 595 -9.25 65.47 30.32
CA MET A 595 -7.78 65.46 30.12
C MET A 595 -7.18 64.14 30.62
N ASP A 596 -6.19 63.57 29.91
CA ASP A 596 -5.54 62.30 30.22
C ASP A 596 -5.14 62.14 31.70
N LYS A 597 -4.76 63.20 32.33
CA LYS A 597 -4.40 63.22 33.76
C LYS A 597 -5.51 62.88 34.69
N TYR A 598 -6.76 63.04 34.25
CA TYR A 598 -7.97 62.84 35.06
C TYR A 598 -8.88 61.74 34.48
N ASP A 599 -8.46 61.12 33.39
CA ASP A 599 -9.13 60.05 32.68
C ASP A 599 -8.59 58.66 33.11
N LEU A 600 -9.53 57.73 33.43
CA LEU A 600 -9.22 56.36 33.81
C LEU A 600 -8.97 55.46 32.60
N CYS A 601 -9.46 55.86 31.41
CA CYS A 601 -9.26 55.19 30.13
C CYS A 601 -8.83 56.21 29.08
N PRO A 602 -7.70 56.86 29.21
CA PRO A 602 -7.26 57.95 28.36
C PRO A 602 -7.16 57.63 26.85
N ASP A 603 -7.46 56.41 26.45
CA ASP A 603 -7.39 55.91 25.10
C ASP A 603 -8.73 55.49 24.51
N ASP A 604 -9.80 55.42 25.35
CA ASP A 604 -11.08 54.88 24.97
C ASP A 604 -12.23 55.79 25.41
N SER A 605 -12.64 56.68 24.54
CA SER A 605 -13.67 57.70 24.78
C SER A 605 -14.92 57.13 25.45
N GLY A 606 -15.23 57.65 26.62
CA GLY A 606 -16.35 57.24 27.41
C GLY A 606 -17.20 58.38 27.91
N SER A 607 -17.97 58.11 28.93
CA SER A 607 -18.78 59.21 29.57
C SER A 607 -18.06 59.76 30.76
N ILE A 608 -18.37 60.99 31.09
CA ILE A 608 -17.86 61.63 32.33
C ILE A 608 -18.26 60.82 33.56
N GLU A 609 -19.44 60.17 33.53
CA GLU A 609 -19.96 59.32 34.61
C GLU A 609 -19.11 58.03 34.78
N SER A 610 -18.51 57.54 33.71
CA SER A 610 -17.60 56.36 33.71
C SER A 610 -16.14 56.77 33.80
N PHE A 611 -15.81 57.99 34.16
CA PHE A 611 -14.46 58.52 34.24
C PHE A 611 -13.65 58.31 32.95
N GLY A 612 -14.27 58.54 31.78
CA GLY A 612 -13.64 58.39 30.49
C GLY A 612 -13.62 56.97 29.88
N CYS A 613 -14.16 55.95 30.53
CA CYS A 613 -14.13 54.55 30.01
C CYS A 613 -15.43 54.17 29.27
N PRO A 614 -15.38 53.42 28.17
CA PRO A 614 -16.54 52.92 27.44
C PRO A 614 -17.29 51.78 28.18
N ASP A 615 -18.62 51.81 28.07
CA ASP A 615 -19.56 50.77 28.45
C ASP A 615 -20.55 50.63 27.29
N ARG A 616 -20.30 49.68 26.41
CA ARG A 616 -20.94 49.63 25.09
C ARG A 616 -22.39 49.17 25.13
N ASP A 617 -22.70 48.26 26.01
CA ASP A 617 -24.06 47.73 26.13
C ASP A 617 -24.87 48.39 27.27
N GLY A 618 -24.23 49.23 28.09
CA GLY A 618 -24.88 50.06 29.09
C GLY A 618 -25.31 49.29 30.34
N ASP A 619 -24.69 48.21 30.68
CA ASP A 619 -25.03 47.40 31.85
C ASP A 619 -24.35 47.88 33.17
N GLY A 620 -23.50 48.89 33.06
CA GLY A 620 -22.78 49.49 34.19
C GLY A 620 -21.44 48.83 34.50
N ILE A 621 -20.93 47.95 33.59
CA ILE A 621 -19.63 47.33 33.66
C ILE A 621 -18.85 47.79 32.43
N ILE A 622 -17.71 48.38 32.65
CA ILE A 622 -16.87 48.87 31.53
C ILE A 622 -16.39 47.71 30.64
N ASP A 623 -16.35 47.92 29.31
CA ASP A 623 -16.01 46.91 28.31
C ASP A 623 -14.76 46.08 28.65
N LYS A 624 -13.81 46.67 29.37
CA LYS A 624 -12.56 46.01 29.74
C LYS A 624 -12.75 44.95 30.84
N GLU A 625 -13.71 45.12 31.67
CA GLU A 625 -14.06 44.19 32.75
C GLU A 625 -15.20 43.24 32.36
N ASP A 626 -15.92 43.55 31.27
CA ASP A 626 -17.04 42.78 30.76
C ASP A 626 -16.58 41.66 29.80
N ARG A 627 -17.03 40.42 30.07
CA ARG A 627 -16.78 39.25 29.20
C ARG A 627 -17.67 39.23 27.96
N CYS A 628 -18.77 39.92 27.98
CA CYS A 628 -19.74 39.99 26.88
C CYS A 628 -20.10 41.46 26.52
N PRO A 629 -19.17 42.31 26.12
CA PRO A 629 -19.30 43.74 25.98
C PRO A 629 -20.37 44.25 24.97
N ASP A 630 -21.03 43.37 24.28
CA ASP A 630 -22.09 43.69 23.32
C ASP A 630 -23.49 43.19 23.76
N LYS A 631 -23.61 42.65 24.98
CA LYS A 631 -24.83 42.00 25.46
C LYS A 631 -25.03 42.26 26.96
N PRO A 632 -25.88 43.15 27.34
CA PRO A 632 -26.10 43.52 28.75
C PRO A 632 -26.30 42.30 29.64
N GLY A 633 -25.50 42.19 30.68
CA GLY A 633 -25.50 41.06 31.59
C GLY A 633 -25.63 41.46 33.05
N VAL A 634 -24.97 40.71 33.90
CA VAL A 634 -25.02 40.98 35.37
C VAL A 634 -23.62 40.83 35.96
N LYS A 635 -23.33 41.63 36.95
CA LYS A 635 -22.00 41.68 37.60
C LYS A 635 -21.57 40.33 38.20
N GLU A 636 -22.52 39.53 38.64
CA GLU A 636 -22.31 38.21 39.20
C GLU A 636 -21.85 37.18 38.15
N ASN A 637 -21.97 37.48 36.84
CA ASN A 637 -21.53 36.68 35.71
C ASN A 637 -20.57 37.46 34.78
N ASP A 638 -19.81 38.37 35.37
CA ASP A 638 -18.76 39.14 34.67
C ASP A 638 -19.28 39.81 33.37
N GLY A 639 -20.46 40.46 33.45
CA GLY A 639 -21.04 41.14 32.30
C GLY A 639 -21.76 40.25 31.26
N CYS A 640 -21.79 38.95 31.44
CA CYS A 640 -22.53 38.09 30.50
C CYS A 640 -23.96 37.79 31.00
N PRO A 641 -24.92 37.65 30.09
CA PRO A 641 -26.26 37.18 30.43
C PRO A 641 -26.22 35.77 31.03
N LEU A 642 -27.07 35.50 31.99
CA LEU A 642 -27.22 34.17 32.57
C LEU A 642 -27.78 33.20 31.53
N SER A 643 -27.18 31.98 31.47
CA SER A 643 -27.63 30.90 30.59
C SER A 643 -29.10 30.55 30.85
N ARG A 644 -29.85 30.30 29.81
CA ARG A 644 -31.28 29.97 29.89
C ARG A 644 -31.55 28.56 29.43
N LEU A 645 -32.53 27.90 30.08
CA LEU A 645 -33.01 26.60 29.67
C LEU A 645 -34.45 26.74 29.19
N HIS A 646 -34.68 26.38 27.95
CA HIS A 646 -36.00 26.41 27.34
C HIS A 646 -36.61 25.00 27.33
N LEU A 647 -37.88 24.93 27.69
CA LEU A 647 -38.72 23.77 27.55
C LEU A 647 -39.55 23.93 26.28
N LEU A 648 -39.47 22.96 25.36
CA LEU A 648 -40.18 23.02 24.08
C LEU A 648 -41.20 21.89 23.97
N ASP A 649 -42.30 22.15 23.25
CA ASP A 649 -43.25 21.14 22.85
C ASP A 649 -42.73 20.24 21.72
N LYS A 650 -43.54 19.27 21.32
CA LYS A 650 -43.17 18.34 20.19
C LYS A 650 -43.04 19.04 18.84
N GLN A 651 -43.57 20.25 18.71
CA GLN A 651 -43.53 21.09 17.52
C GLN A 651 -42.33 22.05 17.54
N GLY A 652 -41.55 22.11 18.65
CA GLY A 652 -40.39 22.95 18.81
C GLY A 652 -40.69 24.36 19.30
N ASN A 653 -41.90 24.64 19.81
CA ASN A 653 -42.23 25.93 20.38
C ASN A 653 -41.81 25.97 21.85
N ILE A 654 -41.31 27.13 22.32
CA ILE A 654 -40.91 27.32 23.72
C ILE A 654 -42.16 27.42 24.58
N ILE A 655 -42.33 26.48 25.51
CA ILE A 655 -43.43 26.42 26.46
C ILE A 655 -43.08 27.23 27.71
N ALA A 656 -41.83 27.08 28.18
CA ALA A 656 -41.33 27.74 29.37
C ALA A 656 -39.83 28.02 29.26
N THR A 657 -39.35 29.01 30.00
CA THR A 657 -37.93 29.37 30.09
C THR A 657 -37.53 29.50 31.54
N ALA A 658 -36.45 28.90 31.94
CA ALA A 658 -35.84 29.07 33.26
C ALA A 658 -34.43 29.63 33.09
N THR A 659 -34.03 30.53 33.96
CA THR A 659 -32.65 31.00 34.05
C THR A 659 -31.85 30.04 34.93
N ILE A 660 -30.64 29.75 34.54
CA ILE A 660 -29.72 28.90 35.31
C ILE A 660 -28.85 29.82 36.15
N ASP A 661 -28.85 29.62 37.48
CA ASP A 661 -27.99 30.38 38.37
C ASP A 661 -26.53 29.87 38.34
N LYS A 662 -25.62 30.59 39.00
CA LYS A 662 -24.20 30.23 39.11
C LYS A 662 -23.94 28.86 39.71
N ASP A 663 -24.88 28.32 40.50
CA ASP A 663 -24.78 26.98 41.09
C ASP A 663 -25.40 25.90 40.18
N GLY A 664 -25.82 26.26 38.97
CA GLY A 664 -26.45 25.37 38.01
C GLY A 664 -27.90 25.02 38.35
N LYS A 665 -28.56 25.77 39.26
CA LYS A 665 -29.96 25.53 39.63
C LYS A 665 -30.90 26.28 38.73
N PHE A 666 -32.01 25.65 38.40
CA PHE A 666 -33.10 26.26 37.63
C PHE A 666 -34.44 25.70 38.11
N ASN A 667 -35.53 26.44 37.84
CA ASN A 667 -36.86 26.01 38.15
C ASN A 667 -37.84 26.44 37.05
N PHE A 668 -38.65 25.52 36.54
CA PHE A 668 -39.79 25.81 35.69
C PHE A 668 -41.03 25.93 36.55
N ILE A 669 -41.80 27.00 36.34
CA ILE A 669 -42.99 27.31 37.17
C ILE A 669 -44.11 26.30 36.83
N GLU A 670 -44.23 25.87 35.58
CA GLU A 670 -45.21 24.87 35.15
C GLU A 670 -44.55 23.87 34.19
N MET A 671 -44.72 22.57 34.45
CA MET A 671 -44.35 21.49 33.53
C MET A 671 -45.60 20.77 33.07
N PRO A 672 -45.78 20.48 31.76
CA PRO A 672 -46.95 19.72 31.30
C PRO A 672 -46.88 18.29 31.84
N PRO A 673 -47.98 17.80 32.46
CA PRO A 673 -48.04 16.41 32.89
C PRO A 673 -48.15 15.49 31.69
N ASP A 674 -47.43 14.38 31.71
CA ASP A 674 -47.50 13.25 30.78
C ASP A 674 -47.11 13.48 29.32
N GLU A 675 -46.47 14.58 28.93
CA GLU A 675 -45.94 14.76 27.57
C GLU A 675 -44.41 14.75 27.53
N SER A 676 -43.88 14.16 26.45
CA SER A 676 -42.44 14.27 26.14
C SER A 676 -42.11 15.68 25.69
N VAL A 677 -41.18 16.33 26.34
CA VAL A 677 -40.72 17.69 26.04
C VAL A 677 -39.27 17.69 25.60
N LEU A 678 -38.86 18.65 24.80
CA LEU A 678 -37.50 18.89 24.41
C LEU A 678 -36.89 19.96 25.31
N LEU A 679 -35.64 19.82 25.67
CA LEU A 679 -34.88 20.83 26.37
C LEU A 679 -33.88 21.49 25.43
N GLN A 680 -33.80 22.80 25.48
CA GLN A 680 -32.88 23.61 24.68
C GLN A 680 -32.12 24.55 25.60
N LEU A 681 -30.80 24.46 25.61
CA LEU A 681 -29.93 25.30 26.41
C LEU A 681 -29.37 26.43 25.56
N GLU A 682 -29.66 27.66 25.97
CA GLU A 682 -28.97 28.84 25.50
C GLU A 682 -27.80 29.14 26.44
N SER A 683 -26.59 28.99 25.95
CA SER A 683 -25.38 29.28 26.72
C SER A 683 -24.43 30.14 25.90
N TYR A 684 -23.87 31.16 26.51
CA TYR A 684 -23.02 32.17 25.88
C TYR A 684 -21.54 31.84 26.00
N ASP A 685 -21.15 31.05 26.99
CA ASP A 685 -19.77 30.78 27.35
C ASP A 685 -19.32 29.32 27.04
N VAL A 686 -20.25 28.45 26.64
CA VAL A 686 -19.97 27.04 26.35
C VAL A 686 -19.96 26.75 24.84
N LEU A 687 -18.92 26.10 24.35
CA LEU A 687 -18.73 25.77 22.92
C LEU A 687 -19.26 24.39 22.55
N ILE A 688 -18.96 23.39 23.36
CA ILE A 688 -19.34 21.99 23.14
C ILE A 688 -19.84 21.38 24.43
N VAL A 689 -20.98 20.69 24.35
CA VAL A 689 -21.57 19.93 25.46
C VAL A 689 -21.73 18.49 25.05
N ASN A 690 -21.18 17.54 25.81
CA ASN A 690 -21.25 16.12 25.50
C ASN A 690 -22.43 15.43 26.20
N GLU A 691 -22.67 15.80 27.43
CA GLU A 691 -23.80 15.31 28.25
C GLU A 691 -24.20 16.33 29.29
N VAL A 692 -25.42 16.26 29.75
CA VAL A 692 -26.00 17.13 30.74
C VAL A 692 -26.71 16.32 31.82
N ASN A 693 -26.43 16.60 33.08
CA ASN A 693 -27.13 16.02 34.22
C ASN A 693 -28.25 16.94 34.68
N VAL A 694 -29.47 16.43 34.64
CA VAL A 694 -30.70 17.23 34.96
C VAL A 694 -31.34 16.84 36.29
N GLY A 695 -30.56 16.62 37.31
CA GLY A 695 -31.05 16.21 38.63
C GLY A 695 -31.55 14.77 38.71
N ALA A 696 -31.88 14.29 39.91
CA ALA A 696 -32.38 12.93 40.18
C ALA A 696 -31.56 11.77 39.51
N GLY A 697 -30.25 11.96 39.21
CA GLY A 697 -29.39 10.94 38.59
C GLY A 697 -29.66 10.68 37.12
N LYS A 698 -30.39 11.52 36.42
CA LYS A 698 -30.66 11.42 35.00
C LYS A 698 -29.62 12.21 34.18
N THR A 699 -28.95 11.55 33.24
CA THR A 699 -28.02 12.16 32.30
C THR A 699 -28.63 12.12 30.89
N ILE A 700 -28.53 13.20 30.17
CA ILE A 700 -29.01 13.34 28.79
C ILE A 700 -27.80 13.55 27.88
N ARG A 701 -27.73 12.80 26.79
CA ARG A 701 -26.72 13.02 25.76
C ARG A 701 -27.13 14.16 24.85
N VAL A 702 -26.20 15.04 24.57
CA VAL A 702 -26.43 16.22 23.73
C VAL A 702 -26.26 15.86 22.28
N ALA A 703 -27.19 16.21 21.43
CA ALA A 703 -27.09 15.95 20.02
C ALA A 703 -25.98 16.80 19.35
N ARG A 704 -26.10 18.07 19.30
CA ARG A 704 -25.11 19.06 18.80
C ARG A 704 -25.63 20.48 19.03
N ARG A 705 -24.72 21.46 18.94
CA ARG A 705 -25.14 22.85 18.81
C ARG A 705 -25.80 23.04 17.45
N GLY A 706 -27.08 23.43 17.41
CA GLY A 706 -27.81 23.68 16.18
C GLY A 706 -27.33 24.91 15.42
N ALA A 707 -27.77 25.08 14.20
CA ALA A 707 -27.51 26.27 13.39
C ALA A 707 -28.15 27.54 13.99
N ASP A 708 -29.11 27.37 14.92
CA ASP A 708 -29.75 28.40 15.72
C ASP A 708 -28.91 28.90 16.90
N GLY A 709 -27.76 28.30 17.13
CA GLY A 709 -26.85 28.67 18.21
C GLY A 709 -27.13 28.02 19.57
N TYR A 710 -28.16 27.19 19.65
CA TYR A 710 -28.56 26.52 20.89
C TYR A 710 -28.08 25.08 20.97
N PHE A 711 -27.94 24.54 22.20
CA PHE A 711 -27.71 23.11 22.42
C PHE A 711 -29.04 22.38 22.58
N HIS A 712 -29.29 21.41 21.70
CA HIS A 712 -30.50 20.60 21.71
C HIS A 712 -30.24 19.25 22.39
N PHE A 713 -31.17 18.85 23.26
CA PHE A 713 -31.08 17.59 24.02
C PHE A 713 -32.10 16.59 23.52
N GLU A 714 -31.85 15.31 23.80
CA GLU A 714 -32.82 14.25 23.50
C GLU A 714 -34.13 14.43 24.30
N GLN A 715 -35.18 13.92 23.72
CA GLN A 715 -36.53 14.03 24.24
C GLN A 715 -36.67 13.44 25.67
N LEU A 716 -37.12 14.22 26.62
CA LEU A 716 -37.48 13.74 27.96
C LEU A 716 -38.96 13.35 28.00
N ALA A 717 -39.26 12.17 28.55
CA ALA A 717 -40.62 11.83 28.94
C ALA A 717 -40.97 12.59 30.20
N GLY A 718 -42.13 13.27 30.19
CA GLY A 718 -42.62 14.05 31.32
C GLY A 718 -42.77 13.18 32.56
N ASP A 719 -41.96 13.45 33.58
CA ASP A 719 -42.15 12.91 34.92
C ASP A 719 -42.27 14.13 35.85
N GLN A 720 -43.19 14.07 36.80
CA GLN A 720 -43.59 15.21 37.69
C GLN A 720 -42.48 15.71 38.62
N ASN A 721 -41.25 15.29 38.42
CA ASN A 721 -40.13 15.72 39.24
C ASN A 721 -39.53 17.00 38.69
N LYS A 722 -39.68 18.09 39.36
CA LYS A 722 -39.01 19.37 39.12
C LYS A 722 -37.54 19.11 38.86
N LEU A 723 -37.10 19.40 37.63
CA LEU A 723 -35.71 19.45 37.31
C LEU A 723 -35.05 20.52 38.16
N GLY A 724 -34.17 20.21 39.06
CA GLY A 724 -33.71 21.13 40.11
C GLY A 724 -32.29 21.65 39.93
N LYS A 725 -31.45 21.00 39.13
CA LYS A 725 -30.06 21.39 38.91
C LYS A 725 -29.58 20.93 37.57
N LEU A 726 -28.99 21.82 36.78
CA LEU A 726 -28.27 21.52 35.56
C LEU A 726 -26.77 21.41 35.89
N ASP A 727 -26.19 20.27 35.63
CA ASP A 727 -24.76 20.06 35.70
C ASP A 727 -24.28 19.57 34.33
N ILE A 728 -23.30 20.23 33.74
CA ILE A 728 -22.79 19.98 32.39
C ILE A 728 -21.35 19.47 32.52
N PRO A 729 -21.17 18.17 32.76
CA PRO A 729 -19.83 17.62 32.84
C PRO A 729 -19.14 17.70 31.48
N ASP A 730 -17.85 18.03 31.49
CA ASP A 730 -17.03 18.05 30.30
C ASP A 730 -17.49 19.01 29.17
N ALA A 731 -18.17 20.08 29.48
CA ALA A 731 -18.52 21.12 28.52
C ALA A 731 -17.25 21.86 28.05
N GLN A 732 -16.98 21.85 26.77
CA GLN A 732 -15.86 22.62 26.21
C GLN A 732 -16.17 24.10 26.19
N ILE A 733 -15.24 24.91 26.70
CA ILE A 733 -15.37 26.36 26.76
C ILE A 733 -14.80 27.00 25.50
N GLN A 734 -15.37 28.09 25.03
CA GLN A 734 -14.78 28.90 23.96
C GLN A 734 -13.59 29.69 24.53
N LEU A 735 -12.41 29.36 24.04
CA LEU A 735 -11.15 30.01 24.42
C LEU A 735 -10.90 31.23 23.54
N LYS A 736 -10.29 32.25 24.08
CA LYS A 736 -9.72 33.37 23.32
C LYS A 736 -8.59 32.83 22.43
N LYS A 737 -8.28 33.49 21.32
CA LYS A 737 -7.27 33.04 20.36
C LYS A 737 -5.90 32.73 20.99
N GLU A 738 -5.45 33.62 21.86
CA GLU A 738 -4.18 33.46 22.58
C GLU A 738 -4.16 32.28 23.54
N GLU A 739 -5.29 32.05 24.24
CA GLU A 739 -5.46 30.92 25.16
C GLU A 739 -5.47 29.58 24.39
N ALA A 740 -6.18 29.55 23.26
CA ALA A 740 -6.22 28.40 22.37
C ALA A 740 -4.80 28.04 21.81
N GLU A 741 -4.01 29.06 21.48
CA GLU A 741 -2.62 28.87 21.03
C GLU A 741 -1.73 28.31 22.14
N LYS A 742 -1.87 28.77 23.38
CA LYS A 742 -1.13 28.24 24.55
C LYS A 742 -1.48 26.78 24.81
N VAL A 743 -2.76 26.41 24.79
CA VAL A 743 -3.20 25.00 24.95
C VAL A 743 -2.67 24.13 23.80
N LYS A 744 -2.76 24.63 22.57
CA LYS A 744 -2.24 23.95 21.38
C LYS A 744 -0.74 23.74 21.48
N LYS A 745 0.02 24.74 21.86
CA LYS A 745 1.48 24.66 22.03
C LYS A 745 1.87 23.64 23.09
N ALA A 746 1.16 23.61 24.22
CA ALA A 746 1.38 22.63 25.27
C ALA A 746 1.12 21.19 24.78
N MET A 747 0.09 20.98 23.97
CA MET A 747 -0.25 19.69 23.42
C MET A 747 0.75 19.21 22.35
N GLU A 748 1.19 20.09 21.47
CA GLU A 748 2.12 19.78 20.38
C GLU A 748 3.56 19.56 20.87
N SER A 749 3.95 20.22 21.95
CA SER A 749 5.29 20.07 22.56
C SER A 749 5.40 18.86 23.48
N LEU A 750 4.30 18.19 23.85
CA LEU A 750 4.32 17.11 24.81
C LEU A 750 4.85 15.80 24.24
N GLU A 751 6.00 15.42 24.72
CA GLU A 751 6.66 14.15 24.37
C GLU A 751 6.97 13.29 25.60
N PHE A 752 6.94 11.98 25.40
CA PHE A 752 7.33 11.00 26.39
C PHE A 752 8.51 10.17 25.88
N ASP A 753 9.27 9.60 26.78
CA ASP A 753 10.26 8.58 26.44
C ASP A 753 9.58 7.38 25.80
N PHE A 754 10.28 6.75 24.86
CA PHE A 754 9.72 5.62 24.12
C PHE A 754 9.29 4.47 25.06
N GLY A 755 8.01 4.11 24.97
CA GLY A 755 7.42 3.05 25.80
C GLY A 755 7.26 3.39 27.28
N LYS A 756 7.50 4.65 27.71
CA LYS A 756 7.42 5.10 29.09
C LYS A 756 6.40 6.21 29.27
N ASP A 757 6.16 6.53 30.54
CA ASP A 757 5.33 7.61 31.06
C ASP A 757 6.16 8.82 31.56
N VAL A 758 7.45 8.85 31.26
CA VAL A 758 8.36 9.96 31.65
C VAL A 758 8.26 11.08 30.66
N ILE A 759 7.82 12.27 31.13
CA ILE A 759 7.71 13.49 30.33
C ILE A 759 9.13 14.01 30.03
N ARG A 760 9.43 14.32 28.79
CA ARG A 760 10.72 14.88 28.40
C ARG A 760 10.87 16.34 28.85
N THR A 761 12.11 16.74 29.13
CA THR A 761 12.41 18.11 29.59
C THR A 761 11.96 19.16 28.58
N SER A 762 12.06 18.86 27.27
CA SER A 762 11.57 19.73 26.18
C SER A 762 10.07 20.05 26.22
N SER A 763 9.29 19.27 26.96
CA SER A 763 7.84 19.45 27.08
C SER A 763 7.44 20.35 28.27
N MET A 764 8.38 20.67 29.13
CA MET A 764 8.08 21.36 30.39
C MET A 764 7.55 22.80 30.16
N ASP A 765 8.17 23.55 29.24
CA ASP A 765 7.77 24.93 28.93
C ASP A 765 6.32 25.01 28.43
N GLY A 766 5.89 24.05 27.61
CA GLY A 766 4.50 23.99 27.15
C GLY A 766 3.52 23.70 28.29
N LEU A 767 3.86 22.76 29.17
CA LEU A 767 3.04 22.44 30.34
C LEU A 767 3.01 23.60 31.35
N ASP A 768 4.08 24.40 31.44
CA ASP A 768 4.13 25.55 32.27
C ASP A 768 3.18 26.65 31.80
N LEU A 769 3.15 26.92 30.50
CA LEU A 769 2.18 27.85 29.88
C LEU A 769 0.73 27.40 30.09
N LEU A 770 0.46 26.10 30.01
CA LEU A 770 -0.87 25.58 30.33
C LEU A 770 -1.23 25.77 31.80
N ALA A 771 -0.28 25.53 32.69
CA ALA A 771 -0.49 25.69 34.11
C ALA A 771 -0.76 27.16 34.50
N GLU A 772 -0.04 28.12 33.91
CA GLU A 772 -0.28 29.54 34.07
C GLU A 772 -1.70 29.93 33.62
N LEU A 773 -2.10 29.41 32.47
CA LEU A 773 -3.46 29.61 31.95
C LEU A 773 -4.54 29.09 32.92
N MET A 774 -4.29 27.91 33.47
CA MET A 774 -5.21 27.30 34.45
C MET A 774 -5.20 28.02 35.81
N GLN A 775 -4.11 28.68 36.20
CA GLN A 775 -4.04 29.49 37.42
C GLN A 775 -4.75 30.82 37.25
N GLN A 776 -4.73 31.42 36.09
CA GLN A 776 -5.46 32.64 35.76
C GLN A 776 -6.99 32.43 35.74
N ASN A 777 -7.43 31.24 35.34
CA ASN A 777 -8.84 30.88 35.20
C ASN A 777 -9.19 29.77 36.21
N THR A 778 -9.53 30.14 37.41
CA THR A 778 -9.68 29.21 38.55
C THR A 778 -10.89 28.29 38.44
N GLU A 779 -11.92 28.66 37.70
CA GLU A 779 -13.15 27.89 37.46
C GLU A 779 -12.98 26.87 36.33
N TRP A 780 -11.94 26.99 35.51
CA TRP A 780 -11.68 26.03 34.42
C TRP A 780 -11.16 24.69 34.94
N ARG A 781 -11.61 23.67 34.27
CA ARG A 781 -11.14 22.29 34.47
C ARG A 781 -10.42 21.81 33.22
N LEU A 782 -9.45 20.96 33.38
CA LEU A 782 -8.65 20.38 32.29
C LEU A 782 -8.96 18.90 32.16
N LYS A 783 -9.45 18.51 31.00
CA LYS A 783 -9.58 17.09 30.64
C LYS A 783 -8.37 16.62 29.84
N LEU A 784 -7.70 15.64 30.34
CA LEU A 784 -6.55 14.97 29.70
C LEU A 784 -6.99 13.65 29.08
N SER A 785 -6.74 13.45 27.80
CA SER A 785 -7.08 12.21 27.09
C SER A 785 -5.82 11.56 26.52
N GLY A 786 -5.48 10.35 26.99
CA GLY A 786 -4.27 9.61 26.60
C GLY A 786 -4.52 8.59 25.49
N HIS A 787 -3.63 8.56 24.54
CA HIS A 787 -3.69 7.68 23.37
C HIS A 787 -2.33 7.04 23.10
N THR A 788 -2.34 5.87 22.46
CA THR A 788 -1.15 5.16 22.00
C THR A 788 -1.31 4.71 20.55
N ASP A 789 -0.24 4.22 19.97
CA ASP A 789 -0.31 3.42 18.75
C ASP A 789 -0.79 1.98 19.07
N ASN A 790 -0.85 1.12 18.06
CA ASN A 790 -1.30 -0.27 18.17
C ASN A 790 -0.16 -1.30 18.18
N VAL A 791 1.08 -0.91 18.46
CA VAL A 791 2.25 -1.80 18.32
C VAL A 791 2.33 -2.82 19.47
N ALA A 792 1.96 -2.43 20.68
CA ALA A 792 1.92 -3.32 21.83
C ALA A 792 0.52 -3.91 22.05
N SER A 793 0.38 -4.83 23.03
CA SER A 793 -0.92 -5.39 23.36
C SER A 793 -1.91 -4.29 23.81
N GLN A 794 -3.20 -4.50 23.56
CA GLN A 794 -4.24 -3.55 23.94
C GLN A 794 -4.18 -3.23 25.46
N GLN A 795 -4.01 -4.25 26.29
CA GLN A 795 -3.91 -4.08 27.73
C GLN A 795 -2.70 -3.24 28.15
N PHE A 796 -1.55 -3.46 27.51
CA PHE A 796 -0.35 -2.66 27.75
C PHE A 796 -0.57 -1.20 27.31
N ASN A 797 -1.14 -0.98 26.15
CA ASN A 797 -1.40 0.34 25.58
C ASN A 797 -2.43 1.12 26.40
N MET A 798 -3.49 0.46 26.89
CA MET A 798 -4.44 1.08 27.83
C MET A 798 -3.71 1.54 29.10
N LYS A 799 -2.87 0.71 29.69
CA LYS A 799 -2.11 1.05 30.90
C LYS A 799 -1.08 2.15 30.67
N LEU A 800 -0.43 2.16 29.51
CA LEU A 800 0.54 3.19 29.13
C LEU A 800 -0.16 4.55 28.94
N SER A 801 -1.32 4.59 28.27
CA SER A 801 -2.08 5.81 28.11
C SER A 801 -2.62 6.38 29.41
N GLU A 802 -3.06 5.52 30.35
CA GLU A 802 -3.42 5.88 31.72
C GLU A 802 -2.24 6.56 32.43
N LYS A 803 -1.08 5.90 32.47
CA LYS A 803 0.10 6.43 33.15
C LYS A 803 0.59 7.77 32.58
N ARG A 804 0.45 7.98 31.28
CA ARG A 804 0.84 9.23 30.64
C ARG A 804 -0.02 10.40 31.07
N VAL A 805 -1.35 10.23 31.10
CA VAL A 805 -2.23 11.30 31.61
C VAL A 805 -2.02 11.53 33.12
N GLU A 806 -1.73 10.48 33.89
CA GLU A 806 -1.34 10.60 35.30
C GLU A 806 -0.02 11.38 35.47
N ALA A 807 0.97 11.15 34.61
CA ALA A 807 2.24 11.86 34.66
C ALA A 807 2.04 13.38 34.42
N VAL A 808 1.22 13.76 33.45
CA VAL A 808 0.87 15.16 33.18
C VAL A 808 0.10 15.76 34.36
N LYS A 809 -0.91 15.06 34.87
CA LYS A 809 -1.64 15.48 36.08
C LYS A 809 -0.70 15.71 37.24
N ASN A 810 0.18 14.77 37.52
CA ASN A 810 1.15 14.85 38.61
C ASN A 810 2.11 16.02 38.46
N TYR A 811 2.51 16.34 37.22
CA TYR A 811 3.31 17.52 36.94
C TYR A 811 2.56 18.81 37.27
N LEU A 812 1.37 18.98 36.76
CA LEU A 812 0.54 20.16 36.98
C LEU A 812 0.17 20.36 38.45
N MET A 813 -0.13 19.27 39.17
CA MET A 813 -0.44 19.34 40.60
C MET A 813 0.78 19.65 41.46
N LYS A 814 1.86 18.83 41.34
CA LYS A 814 3.00 18.87 42.27
C LYS A 814 3.95 20.03 41.98
N LYS A 815 4.12 20.40 40.70
CA LYS A 815 5.07 21.43 40.28
C LYS A 815 4.44 22.80 40.10
N LYS A 816 3.13 22.84 39.78
CA LYS A 816 2.40 24.06 39.43
C LYS A 816 1.20 24.37 40.33
N GLY A 817 0.86 23.50 41.25
CA GLY A 817 -0.17 23.75 42.26
C GLY A 817 -1.63 23.71 41.75
N ILE A 818 -1.87 23.13 40.58
CA ILE A 818 -3.24 22.96 40.07
C ILE A 818 -3.97 21.90 40.91
N SER A 819 -5.16 22.22 41.40
CA SER A 819 -5.95 21.31 42.26
C SER A 819 -6.37 20.03 41.50
N ALA A 820 -6.41 18.90 42.21
CA ALA A 820 -6.69 17.58 41.62
C ALA A 820 -8.10 17.44 41.05
N ASP A 821 -9.07 18.11 41.63
CA ASP A 821 -10.48 18.13 41.24
C ASP A 821 -10.70 18.90 39.91
N ARG A 822 -9.75 19.75 39.55
CA ARG A 822 -9.77 20.50 38.30
C ARG A 822 -9.17 19.70 37.13
N ILE A 823 -8.67 18.47 37.31
CA ILE A 823 -8.05 17.67 36.27
C ILE A 823 -8.80 16.36 36.11
N VAL A 824 -9.46 16.21 34.97
CA VAL A 824 -10.21 14.99 34.60
C VAL A 824 -9.37 14.13 33.70
N LEU A 825 -9.20 12.87 34.06
CA LEU A 825 -8.42 11.91 33.26
C LEU A 825 -9.32 11.00 32.46
N LYS A 826 -8.97 10.81 31.20
CA LYS A 826 -9.48 9.77 30.31
C LYS A 826 -8.31 9.12 29.60
N TRP A 827 -8.43 7.85 29.26
CA TRP A 827 -7.43 7.13 28.46
C TRP A 827 -8.12 6.13 27.55
N TYR A 828 -7.59 5.98 26.38
CA TYR A 828 -8.21 5.24 25.28
C TYR A 828 -7.26 4.20 24.67
N GLY A 829 -5.97 4.15 25.10
CA GLY A 829 -4.99 3.27 24.47
C GLY A 829 -4.98 3.47 22.95
N PRO A 830 -5.06 2.38 22.19
CA PRO A 830 -5.07 2.44 20.72
C PRO A 830 -6.46 2.64 20.09
N ASP A 831 -7.54 2.72 20.89
CA ASP A 831 -8.92 2.63 20.39
C ASP A 831 -9.41 3.88 19.65
N LYS A 832 -8.72 5.03 19.79
CA LYS A 832 -9.06 6.28 19.11
C LYS A 832 -7.88 6.85 18.32
N PRO A 833 -7.49 6.22 17.23
CA PRO A 833 -6.42 6.75 16.39
C PRO A 833 -6.89 7.97 15.58
N ILE A 834 -6.00 8.95 15.40
CA ILE A 834 -6.23 10.12 14.52
C ILE A 834 -5.49 9.99 13.18
N ALA A 835 -4.65 8.97 13.05
CA ALA A 835 -3.93 8.64 11.82
C ALA A 835 -3.82 7.11 11.66
N PRO A 836 -3.66 6.60 10.44
CA PRO A 836 -3.45 5.17 10.22
C PRO A 836 -2.18 4.66 10.95
N ASN A 837 -2.27 3.49 11.58
CA ASN A 837 -1.16 2.87 12.32
C ASN A 837 -0.17 2.07 11.46
N ASP A 838 -0.29 2.12 10.15
CA ASP A 838 0.52 1.39 9.17
C ASP A 838 1.89 2.06 8.89
N SER A 839 2.01 3.35 9.14
CA SER A 839 3.26 4.11 9.03
C SER A 839 3.79 4.54 10.41
N GLU A 840 5.10 4.81 10.51
CA GLU A 840 5.67 5.36 11.74
C GLU A 840 5.17 6.78 12.01
N GLU A 841 4.98 7.57 10.97
CA GLU A 841 4.41 8.93 11.07
C GLU A 841 2.97 8.90 11.62
N GLY A 842 2.17 7.92 11.18
CA GLY A 842 0.81 7.74 11.69
C GLY A 842 0.81 7.27 13.15
N ARG A 843 1.65 6.33 13.49
CA ARG A 843 1.81 5.88 14.88
C ARG A 843 2.32 6.99 15.79
N GLN A 844 3.24 7.83 15.32
CA GLN A 844 3.72 8.99 16.08
C GLN A 844 2.58 9.95 16.43
N LYS A 845 1.69 10.23 15.48
CA LYS A 845 0.51 11.08 15.73
C LYS A 845 -0.46 10.45 16.73
N ASN A 846 -0.56 9.12 16.74
CA ASN A 846 -1.45 8.42 17.65
C ASN A 846 -0.89 8.35 19.09
N ARG A 847 0.43 8.46 19.29
CA ARG A 847 1.08 8.55 20.61
C ARG A 847 0.99 9.98 21.14
N ARG A 848 -0.17 10.36 21.67
CA ARG A 848 -0.45 11.72 22.12
C ARG A 848 -1.25 11.77 23.43
N VAL A 849 -1.23 12.93 24.06
CA VAL A 849 -2.20 13.31 25.09
C VAL A 849 -2.89 14.58 24.62
N GLU A 850 -4.21 14.55 24.56
CA GLU A 850 -5.05 15.69 24.20
C GLU A 850 -5.46 16.49 25.43
N PHE A 851 -5.50 17.82 25.28
CA PHE A 851 -5.90 18.76 26.32
C PHE A 851 -7.18 19.45 25.89
N LEU A 852 -8.15 19.41 26.78
CA LEU A 852 -9.44 20.08 26.58
C LEU A 852 -9.79 20.87 27.81
N ILE A 853 -10.01 22.19 27.67
CA ILE A 853 -10.51 23.02 28.73
C ILE A 853 -12.02 22.87 28.77
N ILE A 854 -12.52 22.61 29.96
CA ILE A 854 -13.94 22.39 30.24
C ILE A 854 -14.37 23.24 31.45
N LYS A 855 -15.67 23.53 31.55
CA LYS A 855 -16.28 24.29 32.66
C LYS A 855 -16.51 23.40 33.85
#